data_172295dd113a893250ede9af9ee7285b
#
_entry.id   172295dd113a893250ede9af9ee7285b
#
_cell.length_a   1.000
_cell.length_b   1.000
_cell.length_c   1.000
_cell.angle_alpha   90.00
_cell.angle_beta   90.00
_cell.angle_gamma   90.00
#
_symmetry.space_group_name_H-M   'P 1'
#
loop_
_entity.id
_entity.type
_entity.pdbx_description
1 polymer ?
#
loop_
_entity_poly.entity_id
_entity_poly.type
_entity_poly.pdbx_seq_one_letter_code
_entity_poly.pdbx_strand_id
1 'polypeptide(L)'
;MNKATKLGAIAAIVLLSACSNENDSKAQPGAVSLRLIQTSDIHSNVLGYDYYQNKEDRKFGLSRTALLIRAARAENPNSLLLDNGDLIQGTPLADYIFEQSGTGYLDKQAHPVFKVMNELGYDAGNLGNHEFNYGLEYLGKVLAGANFPYVNANVFEAGAFKRDAKGQIDWSGNRFTPYLLLDRQVTDDKGQSQTIKVGILGLTPPQVLQWDKRHLEGKVVVADMVETANHYVPELRAKGADIVVVVAHTGINASSYEAMMENSAWHLAKVKGVDALMLGHAHKNFPGDFPDLPEVDNQAGTLSGIPTVMPGYWGNHLGIIDLKLEQVNGKWQVKQSQASLRKIDSSEDSAVDQRVVDLVQTDHDATNQWLDEPLGKITSPIHSFFALVQDDPSVQLVSDAQRQHAEQLQQDGLLKESYPILSVAAPFRGGRNGINDFTYVAQGDISLRNVSDLYIYPNTLQVVEVNGATVKEWLEMSAGQFNRIDTAQSGVQWLVNESFPTYNFDVIDGVNYEVDITQPARYSKEGARVSDGQRISGLTFNGQPLDPAQKFYVVTNNYRASGGGHFPGIDGSNIVHEDPFETREIIAQYLKSQSAANPAGFSPAANNNWHMKALPAGVDVRLYSSPSDEAKALAGADLEYQSTLPMDDAKHPGYAIYRLIRQ
;
A
#
# COMPACT_ATOMS: atom_id res chain seq x y z
N MET A 1 -73.48 -35.69 -65.13
CA MET A 1 -74.75 -36.18 -64.63
C MET A 1 -74.99 -35.70 -63.23
N ASN A 2 -76.06 -35.03 -62.98
CA ASN A 2 -76.81 -34.76 -61.79
C ASN A 2 -76.13 -33.95 -60.67
N LYS A 3 -76.52 -32.67 -60.51
CA LYS A 3 -77.77 -32.10 -59.81
C LYS A 3 -77.78 -32.58 -58.34
N ALA A 4 -77.91 -31.72 -57.30
CA ALA A 4 -78.87 -30.60 -57.08
C ALA A 4 -78.44 -29.92 -55.79
N THR A 5 -78.43 -28.60 -55.71
CA THR A 5 -79.49 -27.69 -55.18
C THR A 5 -79.75 -27.72 -53.69
N LYS A 6 -79.49 -26.59 -53.09
CA LYS A 6 -80.30 -25.68 -52.25
C LYS A 6 -80.21 -25.69 -50.75
N LEU A 7 -80.17 -24.60 -50.18
CA LEU A 7 -80.84 -23.55 -49.37
C LEU A 7 -79.88 -23.21 -48.23
N GLY A 8 -79.48 -22.03 -47.98
CA GLY A 8 -80.09 -20.80 -47.64
C GLY A 8 -80.51 -20.72 -46.18
N ALA A 9 -79.61 -20.23 -45.27
CA ALA A 9 -80.06 -19.66 -44.00
C ALA A 9 -79.10 -18.53 -43.61
N ILE A 10 -79.65 -17.29 -43.63
CA ILE A 10 -78.96 -16.08 -43.18
C ILE A 10 -79.10 -16.09 -41.64
N ALA A 11 -77.95 -16.19 -40.95
CA ALA A 11 -77.80 -15.92 -39.51
C ALA A 11 -77.11 -14.59 -39.34
N ALA A 12 -77.78 -13.57 -38.85
CA ALA A 12 -77.19 -12.32 -38.45
C ALA A 12 -76.33 -12.51 -37.19
N ILE A 13 -75.02 -12.33 -37.36
CA ILE A 13 -74.10 -12.30 -36.23
C ILE A 13 -74.01 -10.83 -35.77
N VAL A 14 -74.57 -10.59 -34.57
CA VAL A 14 -74.37 -9.34 -33.82
C VAL A 14 -72.94 -9.37 -33.29
N LEU A 15 -72.02 -8.54 -33.82
CA LEU A 15 -70.68 -8.28 -33.31
C LEU A 15 -70.86 -7.41 -32.05
N LEU A 16 -70.78 -8.03 -30.88
CA LEU A 16 -70.43 -7.39 -29.60
C LEU A 16 -68.96 -7.04 -29.60
N SER A 17 -68.65 -5.77 -29.87
CA SER A 17 -67.32 -5.21 -29.62
C SER A 17 -67.13 -5.12 -28.10
N ALA A 18 -66.53 -6.15 -27.51
CA ALA A 18 -65.93 -6.05 -26.17
C ALA A 18 -64.65 -5.21 -26.29
N CYS A 19 -64.71 -3.94 -25.92
CA CYS A 19 -63.51 -3.20 -25.58
C CYS A 19 -62.92 -3.81 -24.29
N SER A 20 -62.00 -4.75 -24.42
CA SER A 20 -61.11 -5.11 -23.34
C SER A 20 -60.11 -3.95 -23.18
N ASN A 21 -60.36 -3.10 -22.18
CA ASN A 21 -59.31 -2.29 -21.62
C ASN A 21 -58.28 -3.26 -20.98
N GLU A 22 -57.31 -3.73 -21.77
CA GLU A 22 -56.08 -4.24 -21.21
C GLU A 22 -55.31 -3.07 -20.59
N ASN A 23 -55.69 -2.69 -19.37
CA ASN A 23 -54.73 -2.13 -18.45
C ASN A 23 -53.74 -3.23 -18.11
N ASP A 24 -52.72 -3.37 -18.96
CA ASP A 24 -51.47 -4.07 -18.58
C ASP A 24 -50.86 -3.30 -17.42
N SER A 25 -51.39 -3.50 -16.21
CA SER A 25 -50.65 -3.16 -15.01
C SER A 25 -49.47 -4.11 -14.98
N LYS A 26 -48.35 -3.72 -15.59
CA LYS A 26 -47.07 -4.43 -15.40
C LYS A 26 -46.92 -4.66 -13.91
N ALA A 27 -46.93 -5.93 -13.49
CA ALA A 27 -46.74 -6.28 -12.10
C ALA A 27 -45.42 -5.61 -11.62
N GLN A 28 -45.53 -4.90 -10.50
CA GLN A 28 -44.33 -4.26 -9.92
C GLN A 28 -43.25 -5.34 -9.73
N PRO A 29 -42.00 -5.09 -10.16
CA PRO A 29 -40.91 -6.00 -9.90
C PRO A 29 -40.78 -6.39 -8.43
N GLY A 30 -40.20 -7.54 -8.15
CA GLY A 30 -39.84 -7.92 -6.79
C GLY A 30 -38.65 -7.10 -6.28
N ALA A 31 -38.33 -7.24 -5.00
CA ALA A 31 -37.09 -6.68 -4.46
C ALA A 31 -35.88 -7.47 -4.96
N VAL A 32 -34.76 -6.77 -5.15
CA VAL A 32 -33.49 -7.39 -5.54
C VAL A 32 -32.49 -7.30 -4.40
N SER A 33 -31.83 -8.42 -4.07
CA SER A 33 -30.61 -8.42 -3.27
C SER A 33 -29.41 -8.37 -4.20
N LEU A 34 -28.64 -7.27 -4.18
CA LEU A 34 -27.41 -7.10 -4.94
C LEU A 34 -26.22 -7.13 -3.97
N ARG A 35 -25.23 -7.99 -4.23
CA ARG A 35 -24.00 -8.08 -3.45
C ARG A 35 -22.83 -7.48 -4.21
N LEU A 36 -22.13 -6.53 -3.58
CA LEU A 36 -20.87 -6.01 -4.05
C LEU A 36 -19.75 -6.66 -3.24
N ILE A 37 -18.74 -7.18 -3.92
CA ILE A 37 -17.61 -7.91 -3.33
C ILE A 37 -16.34 -7.14 -3.69
N GLN A 38 -15.45 -6.93 -2.72
CA GLN A 38 -14.24 -6.15 -2.93
C GLN A 38 -12.98 -6.88 -2.46
N THR A 39 -11.94 -6.82 -3.31
CA THR A 39 -10.53 -6.93 -2.91
C THR A 39 -9.83 -5.58 -3.07
N SER A 40 -8.73 -5.37 -2.35
CA SER A 40 -7.88 -4.18 -2.41
C SER A 40 -6.50 -4.53 -1.87
N ASP A 41 -5.48 -3.77 -2.30
CA ASP A 41 -4.14 -3.82 -1.70
C ASP A 41 -3.54 -5.24 -1.67
N ILE A 42 -3.74 -6.00 -2.76
CA ILE A 42 -3.21 -7.38 -2.87
C ILE A 42 -1.69 -7.39 -2.98
N HIS A 43 -1.08 -6.36 -3.58
CA HIS A 43 0.37 -6.21 -3.68
C HIS A 43 1.09 -7.49 -4.18
N SER A 44 0.52 -8.14 -5.20
CA SER A 44 1.00 -9.41 -5.76
C SER A 44 1.13 -10.57 -4.77
N ASN A 45 0.52 -10.48 -3.59
CA ASN A 45 0.40 -11.61 -2.65
C ASN A 45 -0.65 -12.62 -3.15
N VAL A 46 -0.37 -13.27 -4.27
CA VAL A 46 -1.25 -14.28 -4.86
C VAL A 46 -1.28 -15.53 -4.01
N LEU A 47 -0.10 -16.02 -3.63
CA LEU A 47 0.07 -17.11 -2.69
C LEU A 47 0.26 -16.55 -1.27
N GLY A 48 -0.12 -17.29 -0.25
CA GLY A 48 0.28 -17.00 1.13
C GLY A 48 1.74 -17.43 1.35
N TYR A 49 2.68 -16.63 0.89
CA TYR A 49 4.10 -16.99 0.87
C TYR A 49 5.01 -15.80 1.12
N ASP A 50 5.83 -15.91 2.16
CA ASP A 50 6.90 -14.94 2.44
C ASP A 50 8.14 -15.31 1.62
N TYR A 51 8.35 -14.60 0.52
CA TYR A 51 9.48 -14.80 -0.39
C TYR A 51 10.83 -14.46 0.26
N TYR A 52 10.86 -13.57 1.25
CA TYR A 52 12.10 -13.18 1.94
C TYR A 52 12.55 -14.30 2.87
N GLN A 53 11.61 -14.90 3.62
CA GLN A 53 11.91 -16.01 4.53
C GLN A 53 11.79 -17.38 3.86
N ASN A 54 11.43 -17.42 2.58
CA ASN A 54 11.27 -18.65 1.78
C ASN A 54 10.35 -19.66 2.47
N LYS A 55 9.16 -19.21 2.91
CA LYS A 55 8.19 -20.05 3.64
C LYS A 55 6.74 -19.63 3.42
N GLU A 56 5.82 -20.58 3.62
CA GLU A 56 4.39 -20.28 3.66
C GLU A 56 4.04 -19.32 4.80
N ASP A 57 3.19 -18.34 4.53
CA ASP A 57 2.48 -17.53 5.52
C ASP A 57 0.97 -17.55 5.25
N ARG A 58 0.21 -18.11 6.19
CA ARG A 58 -1.24 -18.35 6.05
C ARG A 58 -2.09 -17.14 6.39
N LYS A 59 -1.48 -16.03 6.79
CA LYS A 59 -2.20 -14.83 7.22
C LYS A 59 -2.72 -13.99 6.06
N PHE A 60 -2.33 -14.31 4.82
CA PHE A 60 -2.66 -13.57 3.61
C PHE A 60 -2.67 -14.49 2.38
N GLY A 61 -2.97 -13.92 1.22
CA GLY A 61 -2.88 -14.58 -0.07
C GLY A 61 -4.22 -14.65 -0.81
N LEU A 62 -4.24 -14.16 -2.05
CA LEU A 62 -5.43 -14.19 -2.91
C LEU A 62 -5.94 -15.63 -3.13
N SER A 63 -5.07 -16.64 -3.07
CA SER A 63 -5.45 -18.06 -3.13
C SER A 63 -6.41 -18.49 -2.02
N ARG A 64 -6.34 -17.87 -0.83
CA ARG A 64 -7.30 -18.09 0.27
C ARG A 64 -8.53 -17.20 0.12
N THR A 65 -8.35 -15.95 -0.25
CA THR A 65 -9.44 -15.02 -0.51
C THR A 65 -10.35 -15.51 -1.63
N ALA A 66 -9.81 -16.23 -2.63
CA ALA A 66 -10.56 -16.85 -3.71
C ALA A 66 -11.68 -17.78 -3.21
N LEU A 67 -11.43 -18.52 -2.14
CA LEU A 67 -12.47 -19.39 -1.53
C LEU A 67 -13.62 -18.54 -0.97
N LEU A 68 -13.32 -17.42 -0.31
CA LEU A 68 -14.34 -16.48 0.19
C LEU A 68 -15.11 -15.83 -0.95
N ILE A 69 -14.45 -15.46 -2.06
CA ILE A 69 -15.10 -14.93 -3.27
C ILE A 69 -16.10 -15.94 -3.84
N ARG A 70 -15.68 -17.22 -4.01
CA ARG A 70 -16.55 -18.26 -4.54
C ARG A 70 -17.75 -18.51 -3.61
N ALA A 71 -17.52 -18.56 -2.30
CA ALA A 71 -18.58 -18.69 -1.31
C ALA A 71 -19.56 -17.52 -1.35
N ALA A 72 -19.05 -16.27 -1.38
CA ALA A 72 -19.87 -15.08 -1.43
C ALA A 72 -20.78 -15.04 -2.69
N ARG A 73 -20.25 -15.47 -3.84
CA ARG A 73 -21.03 -15.56 -5.09
C ARG A 73 -22.05 -16.70 -5.08
N ALA A 74 -21.72 -17.82 -4.44
CA ALA A 74 -22.66 -18.94 -4.30
C ALA A 74 -23.85 -18.58 -3.38
N GLU A 75 -23.60 -17.79 -2.34
CA GLU A 75 -24.64 -17.29 -1.43
C GLU A 75 -25.58 -16.29 -2.09
N ASN A 76 -25.04 -15.41 -2.96
CA ASN A 76 -25.82 -14.42 -3.70
C ASN A 76 -25.32 -14.31 -5.16
N PRO A 77 -25.99 -14.98 -6.11
CA PRO A 77 -25.63 -14.91 -7.53
C PRO A 77 -25.74 -13.51 -8.15
N ASN A 78 -26.62 -12.64 -7.60
CA ASN A 78 -26.69 -11.25 -8.00
C ASN A 78 -25.50 -10.47 -7.38
N SER A 79 -24.30 -10.69 -7.89
CA SER A 79 -23.09 -10.10 -7.33
C SER A 79 -22.20 -9.45 -8.38
N LEU A 80 -21.41 -8.45 -7.94
CA LEU A 80 -20.31 -7.83 -8.67
C LEU A 80 -19.04 -7.98 -7.83
N LEU A 81 -17.93 -8.38 -8.48
CA LEU A 81 -16.61 -8.47 -7.87
C LEU A 81 -15.72 -7.37 -8.42
N LEU A 82 -15.27 -6.48 -7.55
CA LEU A 82 -14.48 -5.30 -7.89
C LEU A 82 -13.15 -5.32 -7.15
N ASP A 83 -12.14 -4.75 -7.75
CA ASP A 83 -10.84 -4.52 -7.12
C ASP A 83 -10.54 -3.03 -7.01
N ASN A 84 -9.86 -2.62 -5.95
CA ASN A 84 -9.57 -1.21 -5.68
C ASN A 84 -8.09 -0.83 -5.87
N GLY A 85 -7.31 -1.64 -6.58
CA GLY A 85 -5.93 -1.32 -6.92
C GLY A 85 -4.90 -1.74 -5.87
N ASP A 86 -3.67 -1.28 -6.06
CA ASP A 86 -2.46 -1.74 -5.39
C ASP A 86 -2.22 -3.24 -5.58
N LEU A 87 -2.09 -3.61 -6.87
CA LEU A 87 -2.01 -5.01 -7.29
C LEU A 87 -0.61 -5.46 -7.70
N ILE A 88 0.09 -4.62 -8.50
CA ILE A 88 1.21 -5.08 -9.35
C ILE A 88 2.58 -4.83 -8.73
N GLN A 89 2.66 -4.29 -7.53
CA GLN A 89 3.89 -4.03 -6.79
C GLN A 89 3.72 -4.48 -5.33
N GLY A 90 4.82 -4.91 -4.68
CA GLY A 90 4.88 -5.16 -3.23
C GLY A 90 5.43 -6.52 -2.83
N THR A 91 5.77 -7.40 -3.79
CA THR A 91 6.43 -8.69 -3.51
C THR A 91 7.54 -8.97 -4.50
N PRO A 92 8.52 -9.83 -4.16
CA PRO A 92 9.52 -10.32 -5.11
C PRO A 92 8.94 -10.97 -6.39
N LEU A 93 7.72 -11.52 -6.33
CA LEU A 93 7.02 -11.98 -7.53
C LEU A 93 6.75 -10.81 -8.49
N ALA A 94 6.27 -9.69 -7.97
CA ALA A 94 6.04 -8.49 -8.78
C ALA A 94 7.34 -7.96 -9.39
N ASP A 95 8.41 -7.88 -8.59
CA ASP A 95 9.73 -7.40 -9.03
C ASP A 95 10.32 -8.30 -10.12
N TYR A 96 10.24 -9.63 -9.94
CA TYR A 96 10.66 -10.60 -10.94
C TYR A 96 9.91 -10.42 -12.26
N ILE A 97 8.58 -10.27 -12.22
CA ILE A 97 7.77 -10.06 -13.43
C ILE A 97 8.10 -8.72 -14.10
N PHE A 98 8.35 -7.67 -13.31
CA PHE A 98 8.80 -6.39 -13.85
C PHE A 98 10.13 -6.55 -14.60
N GLU A 99 11.14 -7.19 -14.00
CA GLU A 99 12.42 -7.48 -14.65
C GLU A 99 12.23 -8.32 -15.92
N GLN A 100 11.40 -9.37 -15.87
CA GLN A 100 11.10 -10.22 -17.02
C GLN A 100 10.29 -9.50 -18.12
N SER A 101 9.68 -8.36 -17.84
CA SER A 101 8.95 -7.59 -18.85
C SER A 101 9.85 -7.11 -19.99
N GLY A 102 11.12 -6.82 -19.70
CA GLY A 102 12.15 -6.49 -20.69
C GLY A 102 12.49 -7.65 -21.65
N THR A 103 12.18 -8.89 -21.27
CA THR A 103 12.36 -10.10 -22.10
C THR A 103 11.11 -10.48 -22.90
N GLY A 104 10.04 -9.67 -22.83
CA GLY A 104 8.77 -9.91 -23.52
C GLY A 104 7.87 -10.91 -22.79
N TYR A 105 7.96 -11.02 -21.45
CA TYR A 105 7.07 -11.87 -20.65
C TYR A 105 5.61 -11.44 -20.82
N LEU A 106 5.31 -10.15 -20.64
CA LEU A 106 3.93 -9.61 -20.73
C LEU A 106 3.36 -9.62 -22.15
N ASP A 107 4.19 -9.77 -23.18
CA ASP A 107 3.74 -9.92 -24.55
C ASP A 107 3.16 -11.33 -24.82
N LYS A 108 3.47 -12.30 -23.96
CA LYS A 108 3.12 -13.72 -24.12
C LYS A 108 2.05 -14.19 -23.14
N GLN A 109 1.98 -13.58 -21.98
CA GLN A 109 1.06 -13.98 -20.91
C GLN A 109 0.75 -12.82 -19.97
N ALA A 110 -0.41 -12.89 -19.31
CA ALA A 110 -0.81 -11.91 -18.31
C ALA A 110 0.09 -11.94 -17.07
N HIS A 111 0.20 -10.82 -16.37
CA HIS A 111 0.77 -10.75 -15.04
C HIS A 111 0.12 -11.78 -14.10
N PRO A 112 0.86 -12.47 -13.20
CA PRO A 112 0.31 -13.54 -12.34
C PRO A 112 -0.96 -13.14 -11.59
N VAL A 113 -1.02 -11.93 -11.05
CA VAL A 113 -2.24 -11.42 -10.41
C VAL A 113 -3.42 -11.42 -11.39
N PHE A 114 -3.21 -10.98 -12.63
CA PHE A 114 -4.28 -10.94 -13.61
C PHE A 114 -4.65 -12.31 -14.19
N LYS A 115 -3.73 -13.29 -14.22
CA LYS A 115 -4.11 -14.69 -14.49
C LYS A 115 -5.19 -15.13 -13.49
N VAL A 116 -4.99 -14.83 -12.20
CA VAL A 116 -5.91 -15.20 -11.13
C VAL A 116 -7.20 -14.38 -11.16
N MET A 117 -7.10 -13.07 -11.34
CA MET A 117 -8.29 -12.21 -11.39
C MET A 117 -9.20 -12.56 -12.58
N ASN A 118 -8.61 -12.89 -13.72
CA ASN A 118 -9.31 -13.38 -14.92
C ASN A 118 -10.06 -14.70 -14.61
N GLU A 119 -9.42 -15.66 -13.92
CA GLU A 119 -10.04 -16.91 -13.50
C GLU A 119 -11.18 -16.70 -12.48
N LEU A 120 -10.99 -15.75 -11.57
CA LEU A 120 -12.02 -15.39 -10.59
C LEU A 120 -13.16 -14.56 -11.19
N GLY A 121 -13.00 -14.04 -12.41
CA GLY A 121 -14.04 -13.31 -13.15
C GLY A 121 -14.38 -11.98 -12.49
N TYR A 122 -13.40 -11.11 -12.29
CA TYR A 122 -13.66 -9.74 -11.84
C TYR A 122 -14.51 -8.97 -12.84
N ASP A 123 -15.40 -8.11 -12.36
CA ASP A 123 -16.30 -7.29 -13.17
C ASP A 123 -15.67 -5.94 -13.54
N ALA A 124 -14.82 -5.38 -12.66
CA ALA A 124 -14.00 -4.18 -12.91
C ALA A 124 -12.88 -4.02 -11.87
N GLY A 125 -11.88 -3.19 -12.21
CA GLY A 125 -10.81 -2.75 -11.29
C GLY A 125 -10.62 -1.24 -11.30
N ASN A 126 -10.11 -0.69 -10.20
CA ASN A 126 -9.59 0.67 -10.09
C ASN A 126 -8.06 0.62 -10.02
N LEU A 127 -7.39 1.77 -10.15
CA LEU A 127 -5.95 1.93 -9.97
C LEU A 127 -5.68 2.52 -8.58
N GLY A 128 -4.78 1.89 -7.83
CA GLY A 128 -4.17 2.46 -6.64
C GLY A 128 -2.90 3.26 -6.97
N ASN A 129 -2.11 3.60 -5.98
CA ASN A 129 -0.85 4.31 -6.20
C ASN A 129 0.29 3.37 -6.65
N HIS A 130 0.30 2.13 -6.18
CA HIS A 130 1.34 1.17 -6.53
C HIS A 130 1.25 0.63 -7.97
N GLU A 131 0.19 0.92 -8.69
CA GLU A 131 0.13 0.68 -10.14
C GLU A 131 1.12 1.55 -10.92
N PHE A 132 1.58 2.66 -10.37
CA PHE A 132 2.46 3.61 -11.06
C PHE A 132 3.95 3.41 -10.78
N ASN A 133 4.33 2.57 -9.80
CA ASN A 133 5.72 2.41 -9.35
C ASN A 133 6.68 1.95 -10.45
N TYR A 134 6.21 1.16 -11.41
CA TYR A 134 7.01 0.70 -12.55
C TYR A 134 6.76 1.51 -13.84
N GLY A 135 6.04 2.62 -13.73
CA GLY A 135 5.78 3.56 -14.81
C GLY A 135 4.61 3.18 -15.73
N LEU A 136 4.22 4.17 -16.54
CA LEU A 136 2.99 4.11 -17.35
C LEU A 136 3.06 3.10 -18.50
N GLU A 137 4.24 2.81 -19.02
CA GLU A 137 4.41 1.82 -20.11
C GLU A 137 4.18 0.40 -19.58
N TYR A 138 4.82 0.07 -18.44
CA TYR A 138 4.61 -1.22 -17.79
C TYR A 138 3.14 -1.39 -17.38
N LEU A 139 2.55 -0.38 -16.73
CA LEU A 139 1.14 -0.39 -16.38
C LEU A 139 0.25 -0.70 -17.58
N GLY A 140 0.49 -0.05 -18.72
CA GLY A 140 -0.26 -0.30 -19.96
C GLY A 140 -0.17 -1.76 -20.43
N LYS A 141 1.03 -2.35 -20.37
CA LYS A 141 1.23 -3.78 -20.75
C LYS A 141 0.51 -4.73 -19.78
N VAL A 142 0.57 -4.43 -18.48
CA VAL A 142 -0.08 -5.26 -17.47
C VAL A 142 -1.60 -5.21 -17.59
N LEU A 143 -2.18 -4.01 -17.74
CA LEU A 143 -3.63 -3.82 -17.90
C LEU A 143 -4.16 -4.51 -19.19
N ALA A 144 -3.36 -4.60 -20.24
CA ALA A 144 -3.72 -5.34 -21.45
C ALA A 144 -3.92 -6.86 -21.22
N GLY A 145 -3.38 -7.40 -20.12
CA GLY A 145 -3.58 -8.79 -19.70
C GLY A 145 -4.89 -9.04 -18.92
N ALA A 146 -5.62 -7.99 -18.53
CA ALA A 146 -6.92 -8.12 -17.88
C ALA A 146 -8.03 -8.41 -18.89
N ASN A 147 -8.96 -9.34 -18.58
CA ASN A 147 -10.15 -9.61 -19.38
C ASN A 147 -11.39 -8.83 -18.89
N PHE A 148 -11.20 -7.91 -17.98
CA PHE A 148 -12.21 -7.01 -17.42
C PHE A 148 -11.70 -5.56 -17.46
N PRO A 149 -12.62 -4.57 -17.45
CA PRO A 149 -12.23 -3.16 -17.58
C PRO A 149 -11.64 -2.58 -16.31
N TYR A 150 -10.74 -1.60 -16.49
CA TYR A 150 -10.24 -0.72 -15.42
C TYR A 150 -10.83 0.66 -15.55
N VAL A 151 -11.08 1.32 -14.40
CA VAL A 151 -11.57 2.69 -14.31
C VAL A 151 -10.64 3.55 -13.47
N ASN A 152 -10.46 4.80 -13.90
CA ASN A 152 -9.86 5.85 -13.06
C ASN A 152 -10.25 7.22 -13.62
N ALA A 153 -10.92 8.03 -12.81
CA ALA A 153 -11.56 9.26 -13.25
C ALA A 153 -10.73 10.53 -13.01
N ASN A 154 -9.72 10.46 -12.14
CA ASN A 154 -8.98 11.66 -11.76
C ASN A 154 -7.53 11.74 -12.29
N VAL A 155 -7.10 10.75 -13.10
CA VAL A 155 -5.80 10.79 -13.79
C VAL A 155 -6.00 11.28 -15.23
N PHE A 156 -5.29 12.36 -15.60
CA PHE A 156 -5.38 13.02 -16.89
C PHE A 156 -4.05 12.98 -17.63
N GLU A 157 -4.09 12.99 -18.96
CA GLU A 157 -2.90 13.29 -19.77
C GLU A 157 -2.47 14.75 -19.50
N ALA A 158 -1.21 14.97 -19.15
CA ALA A 158 -0.72 16.32 -18.80
C ALA A 158 -0.96 17.35 -19.91
N GLY A 159 -0.78 16.96 -21.18
CA GLY A 159 -1.01 17.82 -22.34
C GLY A 159 -2.49 18.14 -22.63
N ALA A 160 -3.41 17.34 -22.08
CA ALA A 160 -4.85 17.52 -22.24
C ALA A 160 -5.51 18.22 -21.03
N PHE A 161 -4.88 18.13 -19.85
CA PHE A 161 -5.45 18.72 -18.63
C PHE A 161 -5.53 20.25 -18.72
N LYS A 162 -6.72 20.81 -18.51
CA LYS A 162 -6.98 22.25 -18.53
C LYS A 162 -7.95 22.63 -17.43
N ARG A 163 -7.76 23.84 -16.89
CA ARG A 163 -8.78 24.54 -16.10
C ARG A 163 -9.15 25.85 -16.82
N ASP A 164 -10.43 26.16 -16.82
CA ASP A 164 -10.90 27.44 -17.38
C ASP A 164 -10.54 28.62 -16.46
N ALA A 165 -10.91 29.84 -16.87
CA ALA A 165 -10.65 31.05 -16.10
C ALA A 165 -11.38 31.09 -14.73
N LYS A 166 -12.33 30.20 -14.48
CA LYS A 166 -13.02 30.02 -13.20
C LYS A 166 -12.46 28.85 -12.39
N GLY A 167 -11.38 28.20 -12.88
CA GLY A 167 -10.76 27.05 -12.25
C GLY A 167 -11.45 25.71 -12.51
N GLN A 168 -12.50 25.64 -13.35
CA GLN A 168 -13.21 24.40 -13.66
C GLN A 168 -12.39 23.51 -14.60
N ILE A 169 -12.35 22.20 -14.32
CA ILE A 169 -11.63 21.21 -15.11
C ILE A 169 -12.35 20.93 -16.43
N ASP A 170 -11.58 20.81 -17.51
CA ASP A 170 -11.99 20.18 -18.74
C ASP A 170 -11.87 18.64 -18.58
N TRP A 171 -12.98 17.96 -18.39
CA TRP A 171 -13.05 16.53 -18.09
C TRP A 171 -12.84 15.63 -19.31
N SER A 172 -12.50 16.17 -20.48
CA SER A 172 -12.29 15.38 -21.71
C SER A 172 -10.90 14.73 -21.81
N GLY A 173 -9.97 15.11 -20.94
CA GLY A 173 -8.56 14.69 -21.01
C GLY A 173 -8.18 13.50 -20.12
N ASN A 174 -9.12 12.68 -19.66
CA ASN A 174 -8.82 11.51 -18.84
C ASN A 174 -7.88 10.54 -19.57
N ARG A 175 -6.87 10.07 -18.85
CA ARG A 175 -5.95 9.04 -19.36
C ARG A 175 -6.57 7.64 -19.40
N PHE A 176 -7.40 7.33 -18.43
CA PHE A 176 -8.11 6.05 -18.30
C PHE A 176 -9.62 6.25 -18.48
N THR A 177 -10.36 5.17 -18.67
CA THR A 177 -11.81 5.19 -18.65
C THR A 177 -12.28 5.72 -17.30
N PRO A 178 -13.00 6.87 -17.23
CA PRO A 178 -13.28 7.49 -15.93
C PRO A 178 -14.27 6.68 -15.08
N TYR A 179 -15.23 6.02 -15.72
CA TYR A 179 -16.23 5.21 -15.05
C TYR A 179 -16.82 4.17 -15.99
N LEU A 180 -17.52 3.20 -15.43
CA LEU A 180 -18.35 2.24 -16.18
C LEU A 180 -19.82 2.45 -15.85
N LEU A 181 -20.67 2.12 -16.82
CA LEU A 181 -22.11 1.99 -16.63
C LEU A 181 -22.52 0.60 -17.11
N LEU A 182 -22.66 -0.33 -16.16
CA LEU A 182 -22.92 -1.74 -16.42
C LEU A 182 -24.41 -2.07 -16.32
N ASP A 183 -24.97 -2.69 -17.35
CA ASP A 183 -26.29 -3.32 -17.29
C ASP A 183 -26.14 -4.72 -16.67
N ARG A 184 -26.49 -4.84 -15.37
CA ARG A 184 -26.40 -6.11 -14.63
C ARG A 184 -27.74 -6.82 -14.66
N GLN A 185 -27.75 -8.05 -15.22
CA GLN A 185 -28.91 -8.93 -15.11
C GLN A 185 -28.94 -9.56 -13.71
N VAL A 186 -30.05 -9.43 -13.03
CA VAL A 186 -30.28 -9.93 -11.66
C VAL A 186 -31.63 -10.63 -11.57
N THR A 187 -31.78 -11.51 -10.59
CA THR A 187 -33.04 -12.18 -10.30
C THR A 187 -33.66 -11.53 -9.08
N ASP A 188 -34.93 -11.10 -9.17
CA ASP A 188 -35.68 -10.57 -8.05
C ASP A 188 -36.23 -11.68 -7.11
N ASP A 189 -36.82 -11.30 -5.99
CA ASP A 189 -37.40 -12.20 -5.00
C ASP A 189 -38.65 -12.96 -5.48
N LYS A 190 -39.18 -12.60 -6.66
CA LYS A 190 -40.24 -13.30 -7.37
C LYS A 190 -39.71 -14.27 -8.43
N GLY A 191 -38.37 -14.39 -8.57
CA GLY A 191 -37.71 -15.22 -9.57
C GLY A 191 -37.71 -14.62 -10.99
N GLN A 192 -38.00 -13.33 -11.14
CA GLN A 192 -38.01 -12.66 -12.42
C GLN A 192 -36.66 -11.99 -12.72
N SER A 193 -36.25 -12.04 -13.99
CA SER A 193 -35.06 -11.33 -14.43
C SER A 193 -35.31 -9.83 -14.53
N GLN A 194 -34.42 -9.05 -13.93
CA GLN A 194 -34.44 -7.59 -13.92
C GLN A 194 -33.09 -7.08 -14.41
N THR A 195 -33.07 -5.85 -14.93
CA THR A 195 -31.82 -5.16 -15.27
C THR A 195 -31.61 -4.02 -14.29
N ILE A 196 -30.41 -3.93 -13.71
CA ILE A 196 -29.98 -2.82 -12.87
C ILE A 196 -28.77 -2.17 -13.55
N LYS A 197 -28.80 -0.84 -13.67
CA LYS A 197 -27.67 -0.04 -14.17
C LYS A 197 -26.78 0.36 -13.01
N VAL A 198 -25.56 -0.23 -12.97
CA VAL A 198 -24.56 0.06 -11.93
C VAL A 198 -23.48 0.96 -12.53
N GLY A 199 -23.37 2.18 -11.98
CA GLY A 199 -22.26 3.09 -12.26
C GLY A 199 -21.08 2.78 -11.33
N ILE A 200 -19.89 2.62 -11.88
CA ILE A 200 -18.65 2.36 -11.13
C ILE A 200 -17.67 3.48 -11.45
N LEU A 201 -17.27 4.26 -10.44
CA LEU A 201 -16.35 5.39 -10.54
C LEU A 201 -15.04 5.03 -9.83
N GLY A 202 -13.88 5.11 -10.51
CA GLY A 202 -12.57 4.84 -9.94
C GLY A 202 -11.80 6.12 -9.57
N LEU A 203 -11.09 6.13 -8.42
CA LEU A 203 -10.30 7.28 -7.95
C LEU A 203 -8.98 6.81 -7.33
N THR A 204 -7.93 7.62 -7.52
CA THR A 204 -6.55 7.40 -7.02
C THR A 204 -6.07 8.62 -6.22
N PRO A 205 -5.27 8.48 -5.14
CA PRO A 205 -4.79 9.60 -4.36
C PRO A 205 -3.85 10.50 -5.20
N PRO A 206 -4.03 11.83 -5.14
CA PRO A 206 -3.21 12.76 -5.92
C PRO A 206 -1.72 12.73 -5.58
N GLN A 207 -1.36 12.26 -4.39
CA GLN A 207 0.01 12.14 -3.90
C GLN A 207 0.88 11.20 -4.75
N VAL A 208 0.28 10.36 -5.58
CA VAL A 208 1.02 9.52 -6.54
C VAL A 208 1.96 10.34 -7.44
N LEU A 209 1.59 11.60 -7.77
CA LEU A 209 2.47 12.51 -8.51
C LEU A 209 3.76 12.86 -7.77
N GLN A 210 3.74 12.81 -6.44
CA GLN A 210 4.89 13.05 -5.59
C GLN A 210 5.70 11.75 -5.39
N TRP A 211 5.00 10.64 -5.09
CA TRP A 211 5.65 9.37 -4.80
C TRP A 211 6.33 8.74 -6.02
N ASP A 212 5.72 8.89 -7.21
CA ASP A 212 6.22 8.36 -8.47
C ASP A 212 6.58 9.45 -9.48
N LYS A 213 7.10 10.58 -8.97
CA LYS A 213 7.45 11.76 -9.77
C LYS A 213 8.27 11.40 -11.01
N ARG A 214 9.31 10.55 -10.86
CA ARG A 214 10.18 10.09 -11.98
C ARG A 214 9.42 9.48 -13.15
N HIS A 215 8.29 8.82 -12.88
CA HIS A 215 7.47 8.15 -13.89
C HIS A 215 6.36 9.02 -14.44
N LEU A 216 5.88 10.01 -13.65
CA LEU A 216 4.63 10.70 -13.88
C LEU A 216 4.80 12.18 -14.23
N GLU A 217 5.89 12.84 -13.81
CA GLU A 217 6.12 14.27 -14.07
C GLU A 217 6.06 14.59 -15.55
N GLY A 218 5.27 15.61 -15.90
CA GLY A 218 5.07 16.05 -17.28
C GLY A 218 4.25 15.11 -18.17
N LYS A 219 3.88 13.91 -17.68
CA LYS A 219 3.10 12.92 -18.43
C LYS A 219 1.63 12.92 -18.01
N VAL A 220 1.36 13.01 -16.72
CA VAL A 220 0.00 13.01 -16.18
C VAL A 220 -0.20 14.11 -15.14
N VAL A 221 -1.47 14.44 -14.91
CA VAL A 221 -1.96 15.29 -13.82
C VAL A 221 -3.03 14.49 -13.09
N VAL A 222 -3.06 14.56 -11.76
CA VAL A 222 -4.11 13.92 -10.96
C VAL A 222 -4.95 15.00 -10.30
N ALA A 223 -6.26 14.95 -10.50
CA ALA A 223 -7.21 15.90 -9.92
C ALA A 223 -7.65 15.46 -8.52
N ASP A 224 -8.23 16.37 -7.76
CA ASP A 224 -8.82 16.09 -6.45
C ASP A 224 -9.95 15.05 -6.56
N MET A 225 -9.94 14.07 -5.66
CA MET A 225 -10.91 12.95 -5.67
C MET A 225 -12.35 13.42 -5.40
N VAL A 226 -12.54 14.37 -4.49
CA VAL A 226 -13.87 14.87 -4.12
C VAL A 226 -14.43 15.77 -5.23
N GLU A 227 -13.60 16.63 -5.83
CA GLU A 227 -13.98 17.44 -7.00
C GLU A 227 -14.40 16.53 -8.17
N THR A 228 -13.62 15.47 -8.42
CA THR A 228 -13.89 14.47 -9.46
C THR A 228 -15.21 13.73 -9.21
N ALA A 229 -15.44 13.26 -8.00
CA ALA A 229 -16.68 12.57 -7.64
C ALA A 229 -17.91 13.49 -7.76
N ASN A 230 -17.79 14.76 -7.35
CA ASN A 230 -18.86 15.76 -7.51
C ASN A 230 -19.20 16.04 -8.98
N HIS A 231 -18.28 15.80 -9.91
CA HIS A 231 -18.56 15.91 -11.35
C HIS A 231 -19.19 14.63 -11.90
N TYR A 232 -18.57 13.48 -11.71
CA TYR A 232 -18.98 12.25 -12.41
C TYR A 232 -20.18 11.53 -11.78
N VAL A 233 -20.42 11.65 -10.46
CA VAL A 233 -21.59 11.01 -9.83
C VAL A 233 -22.91 11.55 -10.39
N PRO A 234 -23.14 12.88 -10.52
CA PRO A 234 -24.32 13.42 -11.19
C PRO A 234 -24.41 13.02 -12.67
N GLU A 235 -23.29 12.93 -13.38
CA GLU A 235 -23.26 12.49 -14.78
C GLU A 235 -23.70 11.03 -14.92
N LEU A 236 -23.21 10.12 -14.08
CA LEU A 236 -23.65 8.72 -14.03
C LEU A 236 -25.16 8.62 -13.78
N ARG A 237 -25.68 9.41 -12.83
CA ARG A 237 -27.13 9.48 -12.55
C ARG A 237 -27.93 9.99 -13.75
N ALA A 238 -27.42 11.01 -14.44
CA ALA A 238 -28.05 11.56 -15.64
C ALA A 238 -28.06 10.55 -16.80
N LYS A 239 -27.03 9.70 -16.89
CA LYS A 239 -26.95 8.60 -17.86
C LYS A 239 -27.78 7.37 -17.47
N GLY A 240 -28.46 7.41 -16.34
CA GLY A 240 -29.44 6.42 -15.93
C GLY A 240 -28.89 5.35 -14.96
N ALA A 241 -27.78 5.60 -14.29
CA ALA A 241 -27.32 4.72 -13.22
C ALA A 241 -28.37 4.62 -12.10
N ASP A 242 -28.81 3.41 -11.81
CA ASP A 242 -29.68 3.11 -10.68
C ASP A 242 -28.89 3.13 -9.36
N ILE A 243 -27.68 2.57 -9.40
CA ILE A 243 -26.73 2.48 -8.28
C ILE A 243 -25.40 3.07 -8.71
N VAL A 244 -24.77 3.88 -7.85
CA VAL A 244 -23.42 4.42 -8.05
C VAL A 244 -22.52 3.93 -6.95
N VAL A 245 -21.49 3.16 -7.35
CA VAL A 245 -20.41 2.65 -6.50
C VAL A 245 -19.16 3.47 -6.77
N VAL A 246 -18.61 4.08 -5.75
CA VAL A 246 -17.30 4.76 -5.84
C VAL A 246 -16.25 3.81 -5.29
N VAL A 247 -15.31 3.43 -6.17
CA VAL A 247 -14.14 2.61 -5.85
C VAL A 247 -12.96 3.56 -5.74
N ALA A 248 -12.64 3.95 -4.51
CA ALA A 248 -11.65 4.99 -4.25
C ALA A 248 -10.46 4.41 -3.47
N HIS A 249 -9.28 4.49 -4.07
CA HIS A 249 -8.05 4.07 -3.41
C HIS A 249 -7.60 5.14 -2.42
N THR A 250 -8.23 5.18 -1.24
CA THR A 250 -8.05 6.23 -0.21
C THR A 250 -8.47 5.71 1.16
N GLY A 251 -7.85 6.26 2.21
CA GLY A 251 -8.22 6.01 3.60
C GLY A 251 -9.30 6.95 4.14
N ILE A 252 -9.67 6.75 5.41
CA ILE A 252 -10.67 7.55 6.12
C ILE A 252 -9.96 8.57 7.01
N ASN A 253 -10.23 9.87 6.78
CA ASN A 253 -9.78 10.97 7.62
C ASN A 253 -10.95 11.97 7.81
N ALA A 254 -11.35 12.19 9.07
CA ALA A 254 -12.46 13.08 9.44
C ALA A 254 -12.05 14.54 9.67
N SER A 255 -10.82 14.93 9.34
CA SER A 255 -10.39 16.33 9.36
C SER A 255 -11.20 17.20 8.40
N SER A 256 -11.11 18.51 8.54
CA SER A 256 -11.69 19.45 7.56
C SER A 256 -11.16 19.14 6.16
N TYR A 257 -12.04 19.29 5.17
CA TYR A 257 -11.63 19.09 3.77
C TYR A 257 -10.55 20.08 3.37
N GLU A 258 -9.50 19.51 2.79
CA GLU A 258 -8.45 20.24 2.10
C GLU A 258 -8.34 19.68 0.68
N ALA A 259 -8.22 20.58 -0.30
CA ALA A 259 -8.08 20.15 -1.68
C ALA A 259 -6.84 19.27 -1.86
N MET A 260 -6.94 18.22 -2.66
CA MET A 260 -5.88 17.26 -2.94
C MET A 260 -5.50 16.39 -1.72
N MET A 261 -6.36 16.27 -0.71
CA MET A 261 -6.07 15.40 0.44
C MET A 261 -5.98 13.92 0.05
N GLU A 262 -5.05 13.21 0.66
CA GLU A 262 -4.76 11.79 0.41
C GLU A 262 -5.91 10.88 0.89
N ASN A 263 -6.35 11.10 2.14
CA ASN A 263 -7.34 10.27 2.80
C ASN A 263 -8.70 10.96 2.80
N SER A 264 -9.46 10.86 1.69
CA SER A 264 -10.65 11.67 1.44
C SER A 264 -11.99 10.91 1.56
N ALA A 265 -11.99 9.65 2.00
CA ALA A 265 -13.19 8.81 2.05
C ALA A 265 -14.35 9.43 2.85
N TRP A 266 -14.04 10.14 3.96
CA TRP A 266 -15.01 10.88 4.76
C TRP A 266 -15.81 11.90 3.95
N HIS A 267 -15.15 12.60 3.04
CA HIS A 267 -15.77 13.61 2.17
C HIS A 267 -16.47 12.98 0.97
N LEU A 268 -15.92 11.87 0.44
CA LEU A 268 -16.56 11.11 -0.63
C LEU A 268 -17.92 10.52 -0.19
N ALA A 269 -18.03 10.08 1.07
CA ALA A 269 -19.30 9.61 1.63
C ALA A 269 -20.40 10.68 1.63
N LYS A 270 -20.05 11.97 1.57
CA LYS A 270 -20.96 13.12 1.55
C LYS A 270 -21.32 13.61 0.15
N VAL A 271 -20.73 13.01 -0.89
CA VAL A 271 -21.05 13.33 -2.28
C VAL A 271 -22.45 12.82 -2.61
N LYS A 272 -23.32 13.75 -2.98
CA LYS A 272 -24.73 13.43 -3.24
C LYS A 272 -24.89 12.46 -4.41
N GLY A 273 -25.49 11.32 -4.16
CA GLY A 273 -25.77 10.33 -5.18
C GLY A 273 -24.85 9.13 -5.19
N VAL A 274 -23.90 9.02 -4.24
CA VAL A 274 -23.16 7.80 -3.95
C VAL A 274 -24.06 6.84 -3.16
N ASP A 275 -24.07 5.55 -3.53
CA ASP A 275 -24.84 4.49 -2.85
C ASP A 275 -23.95 3.50 -2.11
N ALA A 276 -22.69 3.37 -2.51
CA ALA A 276 -21.71 2.52 -1.85
C ALA A 276 -20.28 3.04 -2.05
N LEU A 277 -19.41 2.83 -1.05
CA LEU A 277 -17.98 3.14 -1.10
C LEU A 277 -17.15 1.88 -0.93
N MET A 278 -16.14 1.74 -1.76
CA MET A 278 -15.10 0.72 -1.68
C MET A 278 -13.76 1.41 -1.53
N LEU A 279 -13.08 1.16 -0.39
CA LEU A 279 -11.87 1.88 0.03
C LEU A 279 -10.65 0.96 0.08
N GLY A 280 -9.44 1.54 0.15
CA GLY A 280 -8.17 0.85 0.27
C GLY A 280 -7.07 1.76 0.79
N HIS A 281 -5.81 1.57 0.35
CA HIS A 281 -4.65 2.44 0.58
C HIS A 281 -4.12 2.43 2.02
N ALA A 282 -4.97 2.64 3.00
CA ALA A 282 -4.56 2.79 4.40
C ALA A 282 -4.23 1.45 5.10
N HIS A 283 -4.42 0.32 4.44
CA HIS A 283 -4.24 -1.04 4.99
C HIS A 283 -5.03 -1.28 6.28
N LYS A 284 -6.18 -0.64 6.43
CA LYS A 284 -7.07 -0.74 7.58
C LYS A 284 -8.32 -1.55 7.26
N ASN A 285 -9.01 -1.99 8.31
CA ASN A 285 -10.27 -2.70 8.20
C ASN A 285 -11.44 -1.75 8.45
N PHE A 286 -12.37 -1.66 7.49
CA PHE A 286 -13.64 -1.00 7.71
C PHE A 286 -14.79 -1.88 7.17
N PRO A 287 -15.84 -2.16 7.98
CA PRO A 287 -15.99 -1.78 9.39
C PRO A 287 -14.94 -2.43 10.30
N GLY A 288 -14.54 -1.75 11.38
CA GLY A 288 -13.61 -2.27 12.40
C GLY A 288 -12.69 -1.23 13.04
N ASP A 289 -11.64 -0.80 12.35
CA ASP A 289 -10.51 -0.04 12.94
C ASP A 289 -10.80 1.45 13.28
N PHE A 290 -12.04 1.90 13.17
CA PHE A 290 -12.43 3.30 13.36
C PHE A 290 -13.57 3.48 14.38
N PRO A 291 -13.40 3.04 15.62
CA PRO A 291 -14.51 3.02 16.61
C PRO A 291 -14.94 4.42 17.07
N ASP A 292 -14.03 5.40 17.05
CA ASP A 292 -14.25 6.71 17.67
C ASP A 292 -14.49 7.84 16.65
N LEU A 293 -14.56 7.53 15.36
CA LEU A 293 -14.84 8.54 14.35
C LEU A 293 -16.33 8.89 14.31
N PRO A 294 -16.66 10.20 14.20
CA PRO A 294 -18.06 10.61 14.06
C PRO A 294 -18.68 10.05 12.77
N GLU A 295 -20.00 9.87 12.76
CA GLU A 295 -20.77 9.38 11.59
C GLU A 295 -20.31 7.97 11.09
N VAL A 296 -19.56 7.21 11.89
CA VAL A 296 -19.20 5.80 11.65
C VAL A 296 -20.17 4.89 12.40
N ASP A 297 -20.77 3.94 11.70
CA ASP A 297 -21.51 2.82 12.30
C ASP A 297 -20.83 1.51 11.89
N ASN A 298 -20.00 0.96 12.78
CA ASN A 298 -19.30 -0.31 12.56
C ASN A 298 -20.25 -1.52 12.53
N GLN A 299 -21.46 -1.43 13.11
CA GLN A 299 -22.42 -2.51 13.07
C GLN A 299 -23.12 -2.60 11.72
N ALA A 300 -23.58 -1.47 11.18
CA ALA A 300 -24.17 -1.39 9.84
C ALA A 300 -23.10 -1.38 8.74
N GLY A 301 -21.84 -1.08 9.07
CA GLY A 301 -20.74 -0.89 8.13
C GLY A 301 -20.95 0.38 7.29
N THR A 302 -21.31 1.51 7.91
CA THR A 302 -21.56 2.76 7.17
C THR A 302 -20.66 3.89 7.61
N LEU A 303 -20.30 4.74 6.64
CA LEU A 303 -19.63 6.02 6.81
C LEU A 303 -20.60 7.11 6.33
N SER A 304 -20.98 8.03 7.21
CA SER A 304 -22.04 9.04 6.93
C SER A 304 -23.32 8.43 6.35
N GLY A 305 -23.69 7.22 6.79
CA GLY A 305 -24.86 6.47 6.31
C GLY A 305 -24.68 5.75 4.98
N ILE A 306 -23.52 5.85 4.31
CA ILE A 306 -23.19 5.14 3.07
C ILE A 306 -22.52 3.80 3.42
N PRO A 307 -23.02 2.64 2.93
CA PRO A 307 -22.37 1.35 3.13
C PRO A 307 -20.97 1.37 2.52
N THR A 308 -19.98 1.01 3.34
CA THR A 308 -18.56 1.21 3.04
C THR A 308 -17.77 -0.02 3.47
N VAL A 309 -16.79 -0.44 2.69
CA VAL A 309 -15.81 -1.47 3.06
C VAL A 309 -14.39 -1.03 2.74
N MET A 310 -13.44 -1.46 3.59
CA MET A 310 -11.99 -1.41 3.38
C MET A 310 -11.42 -2.74 3.89
N PRO A 311 -11.03 -3.69 3.02
CA PRO A 311 -10.78 -5.08 3.40
C PRO A 311 -9.33 -5.37 3.83
N GLY A 312 -8.62 -4.40 4.40
CA GLY A 312 -7.25 -4.60 4.81
C GLY A 312 -6.29 -4.66 3.62
N TYR A 313 -5.41 -5.65 3.59
CA TYR A 313 -4.35 -5.79 2.59
C TYR A 313 -3.94 -7.25 2.37
N TRP A 314 -3.23 -7.53 1.28
CA TRP A 314 -2.65 -8.82 0.90
C TRP A 314 -3.67 -9.97 0.80
N GLY A 315 -4.95 -9.63 0.68
CA GLY A 315 -6.02 -10.62 0.64
C GLY A 315 -6.34 -11.25 2.00
N ASN A 316 -6.02 -10.59 3.12
CA ASN A 316 -6.35 -11.09 4.45
C ASN A 316 -7.85 -11.02 4.80
N HIS A 317 -8.59 -10.16 4.12
CA HIS A 317 -10.04 -10.04 4.22
C HIS A 317 -10.69 -9.86 2.85
N LEU A 318 -12.00 -10.14 2.79
CA LEU A 318 -12.88 -9.84 1.66
C LEU A 318 -13.93 -8.85 2.12
N GLY A 319 -14.10 -7.73 1.37
CA GLY A 319 -15.15 -6.76 1.61
C GLY A 319 -16.49 -7.20 0.97
N ILE A 320 -17.59 -7.06 1.68
CA ILE A 320 -18.94 -7.39 1.21
C ILE A 320 -19.89 -6.26 1.56
N ILE A 321 -20.62 -5.76 0.55
CA ILE A 321 -21.74 -4.85 0.73
C ILE A 321 -23.00 -5.52 0.14
N ASP A 322 -23.99 -5.79 0.97
CA ASP A 322 -25.29 -6.26 0.54
C ASP A 322 -26.27 -5.10 0.46
N LEU A 323 -26.88 -4.92 -0.71
CA LEU A 323 -27.87 -3.88 -1.00
C LEU A 323 -29.22 -4.52 -1.29
N LYS A 324 -30.26 -4.13 -0.55
CA LYS A 324 -31.65 -4.46 -0.91
C LYS A 324 -32.23 -3.34 -1.72
N LEU A 325 -32.64 -3.64 -2.95
CA LEU A 325 -33.14 -2.70 -3.92
C LEU A 325 -34.63 -2.89 -4.16
N GLU A 326 -35.38 -1.78 -4.28
CA GLU A 326 -36.77 -1.80 -4.66
C GLU A 326 -37.02 -0.73 -5.76
N GLN A 327 -37.94 -1.00 -6.65
CA GLN A 327 -38.35 0.01 -7.65
C GLN A 327 -39.27 1.05 -7.06
N VAL A 328 -38.89 2.32 -7.21
CA VAL A 328 -39.72 3.48 -6.86
C VAL A 328 -39.80 4.35 -8.10
N ASN A 329 -41.04 4.55 -8.61
CA ASN A 329 -41.27 5.31 -9.83
C ASN A 329 -40.45 4.84 -11.04
N GLY A 330 -40.29 3.52 -11.19
CA GLY A 330 -39.56 2.90 -12.30
C GLY A 330 -38.04 2.94 -12.19
N LYS A 331 -37.49 3.37 -11.06
CA LYS A 331 -36.03 3.40 -10.78
C LYS A 331 -35.70 2.53 -9.57
N TRP A 332 -34.61 1.77 -9.64
CA TRP A 332 -34.10 1.03 -8.51
C TRP A 332 -33.49 1.97 -7.48
N GLN A 333 -33.75 1.70 -6.21
CA GLN A 333 -33.25 2.50 -5.08
C GLN A 333 -32.83 1.56 -3.95
N VAL A 334 -31.73 1.89 -3.26
CA VAL A 334 -31.30 1.20 -2.04
C VAL A 334 -32.30 1.49 -0.93
N LYS A 335 -32.88 0.45 -0.33
CA LYS A 335 -33.79 0.53 0.82
C LYS A 335 -33.12 0.10 2.10
N GLN A 336 -32.24 -0.89 2.02
CA GLN A 336 -31.44 -1.37 3.14
C GLN A 336 -30.04 -1.72 2.63
N SER A 337 -29.06 -1.57 3.48
CA SER A 337 -27.69 -1.95 3.20
C SER A 337 -27.02 -2.55 4.44
N GLN A 338 -26.08 -3.42 4.22
CA GLN A 338 -25.19 -3.97 5.24
C GLN A 338 -23.81 -4.13 4.64
N ALA A 339 -22.78 -3.59 5.30
CA ALA A 339 -21.40 -3.86 4.92
C ALA A 339 -20.68 -4.67 5.99
N SER A 340 -19.78 -5.54 5.57
CA SER A 340 -19.03 -6.43 6.45
C SER A 340 -17.71 -6.88 5.83
N LEU A 341 -16.81 -7.39 6.66
CA LEU A 341 -15.57 -8.02 6.22
C LEU A 341 -15.62 -9.53 6.54
N ARG A 342 -15.05 -10.32 5.63
CA ARG A 342 -14.80 -11.76 5.87
C ARG A 342 -13.31 -11.99 5.94
N LYS A 343 -12.82 -12.40 7.09
CA LYS A 343 -11.40 -12.77 7.27
C LYS A 343 -11.15 -14.15 6.66
N ILE A 344 -9.98 -14.34 6.04
CA ILE A 344 -9.53 -15.67 5.61
C ILE A 344 -9.30 -16.59 6.80
N ASP A 345 -9.40 -17.88 6.58
CA ASP A 345 -8.95 -18.89 7.55
C ASP A 345 -7.41 -18.99 7.47
N SER A 346 -6.73 -18.73 8.58
CA SER A 346 -5.27 -18.80 8.73
C SER A 346 -4.80 -19.98 9.61
N SER A 347 -5.70 -20.95 9.92
CA SER A 347 -5.38 -22.15 10.69
C SER A 347 -4.39 -23.06 9.94
N GLU A 348 -3.81 -24.02 10.65
CA GLU A 348 -2.85 -24.98 10.06
C GLU A 348 -3.47 -25.81 8.94
N ASP A 349 -4.75 -26.14 9.05
CA ASP A 349 -5.49 -26.95 8.07
C ASP A 349 -6.23 -26.07 7.04
N SER A 350 -5.96 -24.75 6.97
CA SER A 350 -6.67 -23.84 6.08
C SER A 350 -6.45 -24.17 4.61
N ALA A 351 -7.55 -24.25 3.86
CA ALA A 351 -7.53 -24.56 2.44
C ALA A 351 -7.11 -23.36 1.59
N VAL A 352 -6.61 -23.64 0.39
CA VAL A 352 -6.38 -22.67 -0.70
C VAL A 352 -7.18 -23.09 -1.93
N ASP A 353 -7.51 -22.15 -2.80
CA ASP A 353 -8.06 -22.48 -4.12
C ASP A 353 -6.93 -23.03 -4.99
N GLN A 354 -6.92 -24.34 -5.22
CA GLN A 354 -5.84 -25.01 -5.96
C GLN A 354 -5.72 -24.51 -7.40
N ARG A 355 -6.82 -24.07 -8.04
CA ARG A 355 -6.78 -23.48 -9.40
C ARG A 355 -5.96 -22.21 -9.41
N VAL A 356 -6.06 -21.39 -8.34
CA VAL A 356 -5.24 -20.18 -8.20
C VAL A 356 -3.76 -20.54 -8.05
N VAL A 357 -3.45 -21.53 -7.23
CA VAL A 357 -2.07 -22.00 -7.05
C VAL A 357 -1.49 -22.49 -8.38
N ASP A 358 -2.20 -23.36 -9.08
CA ASP A 358 -1.74 -23.95 -10.34
C ASP A 358 -1.47 -22.90 -11.43
N LEU A 359 -2.25 -21.81 -11.46
CA LEU A 359 -2.07 -20.71 -12.42
C LEU A 359 -0.74 -19.95 -12.29
N VAL A 360 -0.18 -19.90 -11.08
CA VAL A 360 0.99 -19.07 -10.77
C VAL A 360 2.21 -19.87 -10.30
N GLN A 361 2.10 -21.21 -10.24
CA GLN A 361 3.16 -22.05 -9.70
C GLN A 361 4.49 -21.86 -10.46
N THR A 362 4.45 -21.80 -11.78
CA THR A 362 5.65 -21.59 -12.62
C THR A 362 6.32 -20.25 -12.32
N ASP A 363 5.53 -19.19 -12.14
CA ASP A 363 6.04 -17.86 -11.83
C ASP A 363 6.61 -17.80 -10.40
N HIS A 364 5.96 -18.49 -9.48
CA HIS A 364 6.44 -18.66 -8.09
C HIS A 364 7.79 -19.37 -8.03
N ASP A 365 7.92 -20.51 -8.72
CA ASP A 365 9.16 -21.29 -8.74
C ASP A 365 10.30 -20.48 -9.38
N ALA A 366 10.02 -19.80 -10.50
CA ALA A 366 10.99 -18.96 -11.17
C ALA A 366 11.43 -17.75 -10.31
N THR A 367 10.49 -17.15 -9.58
CA THR A 367 10.80 -16.06 -8.63
C THR A 367 11.74 -16.54 -7.52
N ASN A 368 11.49 -17.74 -6.97
CA ASN A 368 12.37 -18.30 -5.95
C ASN A 368 13.78 -18.59 -6.49
N GLN A 369 13.89 -19.13 -7.70
CA GLN A 369 15.18 -19.35 -8.37
C GLN A 369 15.94 -18.04 -8.60
N TRP A 370 15.26 -16.99 -9.08
CA TRP A 370 15.83 -15.67 -9.29
C TRP A 370 16.32 -15.03 -7.98
N LEU A 371 15.56 -15.17 -6.90
CA LEU A 371 15.96 -14.66 -5.58
C LEU A 371 17.19 -15.36 -4.99
N ASP A 372 17.41 -16.63 -5.34
CA ASP A 372 18.53 -17.42 -4.83
C ASP A 372 19.82 -17.24 -5.65
N GLU A 373 19.81 -16.38 -6.69
CA GLU A 373 21.03 -16.06 -7.44
C GLU A 373 22.13 -15.46 -6.52
N PRO A 374 23.34 -16.04 -6.51
CA PRO A 374 24.41 -15.57 -5.63
C PRO A 374 24.98 -14.23 -6.11
N LEU A 375 25.14 -13.27 -5.19
CA LEU A 375 25.76 -11.97 -5.43
C LEU A 375 27.20 -11.89 -4.91
N GLY A 376 27.53 -12.67 -3.88
CA GLY A 376 28.84 -12.62 -3.24
C GLY A 376 28.92 -13.40 -1.94
N LYS A 377 29.92 -13.06 -1.11
CA LYS A 377 30.16 -13.72 0.17
C LYS A 377 30.44 -12.71 1.28
N ILE A 378 29.88 -12.96 2.46
CA ILE A 378 30.10 -12.16 3.68
C ILE A 378 30.78 -13.02 4.78
N THR A 379 31.62 -12.38 5.59
CA THR A 379 32.42 -13.05 6.67
C THR A 379 31.84 -12.79 8.06
N SER A 380 30.81 -11.92 8.19
CA SER A 380 30.05 -11.71 9.42
C SER A 380 28.57 -11.58 9.07
N PRO A 381 27.65 -11.89 10.00
CA PRO A 381 26.21 -11.81 9.73
C PRO A 381 25.75 -10.35 9.54
N ILE A 382 24.71 -10.17 8.72
CA ILE A 382 23.94 -8.93 8.62
C ILE A 382 22.62 -9.16 9.35
N HIS A 383 22.22 -8.23 10.21
CA HIS A 383 20.96 -8.34 10.95
C HIS A 383 20.34 -6.96 11.22
N SER A 384 19.06 -6.92 11.52
CA SER A 384 18.33 -5.71 11.93
C SER A 384 17.70 -5.81 13.32
N PHE A 385 18.09 -6.83 14.09
CA PHE A 385 17.47 -7.10 15.40
C PHE A 385 17.45 -5.90 16.35
N PHE A 386 18.50 -5.08 16.29
CA PHE A 386 18.67 -3.94 17.18
C PHE A 386 18.84 -2.61 16.44
N ALA A 387 18.55 -2.58 15.15
CA ALA A 387 18.71 -1.41 14.29
C ALA A 387 17.90 -0.17 14.74
N LEU A 388 16.89 -0.36 15.58
CA LEU A 388 16.13 0.74 16.18
C LEU A 388 16.82 1.36 17.43
N VAL A 389 17.87 0.75 17.96
CA VAL A 389 18.43 1.15 19.27
C VAL A 389 19.95 1.25 19.31
N GLN A 390 20.63 0.76 18.28
CA GLN A 390 22.08 0.86 18.10
C GLN A 390 22.42 0.92 16.62
N ASP A 391 23.64 1.36 16.31
CA ASP A 391 24.15 1.28 14.95
C ASP A 391 24.24 -0.17 14.49
N ASP A 392 23.89 -0.46 13.25
CA ASP A 392 23.53 -1.81 12.83
C ASP A 392 24.05 -2.12 11.43
N PRO A 393 24.63 -3.34 11.20
CA PRO A 393 25.21 -3.69 9.91
C PRO A 393 24.21 -3.68 8.74
N SER A 394 22.91 -3.88 8.98
CA SER A 394 21.92 -3.84 7.90
C SER A 394 21.71 -2.42 7.37
N VAL A 395 21.65 -1.42 8.26
CA VAL A 395 21.53 0.00 7.91
C VAL A 395 22.83 0.52 7.31
N GLN A 396 23.98 0.13 7.91
CA GLN A 396 25.30 0.54 7.43
C GLN A 396 25.56 0.06 5.99
N LEU A 397 25.23 -1.20 5.68
CA LEU A 397 25.42 -1.74 4.33
C LEU A 397 24.65 -0.92 3.27
N VAL A 398 23.42 -0.54 3.57
CA VAL A 398 22.62 0.32 2.67
C VAL A 398 23.28 1.68 2.53
N SER A 399 23.71 2.29 3.64
CA SER A 399 24.38 3.59 3.65
C SER A 399 25.68 3.58 2.84
N ASP A 400 26.50 2.53 2.98
CA ASP A 400 27.76 2.38 2.24
C ASP A 400 27.52 2.23 0.74
N ALA A 401 26.53 1.42 0.35
CA ALA A 401 26.16 1.22 -1.06
C ALA A 401 25.69 2.53 -1.70
N GLN A 402 24.78 3.25 -1.04
CA GLN A 402 24.26 4.54 -1.50
C GLN A 402 25.38 5.59 -1.62
N ARG A 403 26.26 5.69 -0.60
CA ARG A 403 27.37 6.65 -0.58
C ARG A 403 28.36 6.35 -1.70
N GLN A 404 28.81 5.10 -1.88
CA GLN A 404 29.72 4.74 -2.97
C GLN A 404 29.15 5.10 -4.34
N HIS A 405 27.86 4.85 -4.55
CA HIS A 405 27.19 5.20 -5.81
C HIS A 405 27.17 6.73 -6.02
N ALA A 406 26.85 7.51 -5.00
CA ALA A 406 26.84 8.97 -5.10
C ALA A 406 28.26 9.57 -5.26
N GLU A 407 29.29 8.98 -4.67
CA GLU A 407 30.67 9.36 -4.91
C GLU A 407 31.04 9.14 -6.38
N GLN A 408 30.55 8.07 -7.01
CA GLN A 408 30.73 7.84 -8.43
C GLN A 408 29.98 8.90 -9.27
N LEU A 409 28.73 9.24 -8.93
CA LEU A 409 27.97 10.31 -9.59
C LEU A 409 28.71 11.67 -9.52
N GLN A 410 29.37 11.96 -8.38
CA GLN A 410 30.17 13.17 -8.23
C GLN A 410 31.44 13.13 -9.08
N GLN A 411 32.13 12.00 -9.15
CA GLN A 411 33.30 11.81 -10.02
C GLN A 411 32.94 11.93 -11.51
N ASP A 412 31.76 11.46 -11.90
CA ASP A 412 31.24 11.52 -13.28
C ASP A 412 30.70 12.93 -13.64
N GLY A 413 30.71 13.87 -12.65
CA GLY A 413 30.28 15.25 -12.85
C GLY A 413 28.76 15.43 -12.90
N LEU A 414 27.99 14.45 -12.49
CA LEU A 414 26.53 14.51 -12.38
C LEU A 414 26.10 15.31 -11.13
N LEU A 415 26.92 15.30 -10.08
CA LEU A 415 26.82 16.22 -8.94
C LEU A 415 27.82 17.37 -9.18
N LYS A 416 27.30 18.59 -9.30
CA LYS A 416 28.08 19.74 -9.79
C LYS A 416 29.10 20.27 -8.80
N GLU A 417 28.79 20.21 -7.50
CA GLU A 417 29.61 20.76 -6.45
C GLU A 417 30.40 19.67 -5.74
N SER A 418 31.55 20.02 -5.19
CA SER A 418 32.39 19.09 -4.41
C SER A 418 32.00 19.11 -2.93
N TYR A 419 30.69 19.03 -2.63
CA TYR A 419 30.24 18.95 -1.25
C TYR A 419 30.49 17.55 -0.68
N PRO A 420 30.76 17.44 0.64
CA PRO A 420 30.81 16.14 1.30
C PRO A 420 29.50 15.39 1.15
N ILE A 421 29.59 14.07 0.99
CA ILE A 421 28.45 13.19 0.83
C ILE A 421 28.14 12.50 2.14
N LEU A 422 26.90 12.64 2.61
CA LEU A 422 26.31 11.88 3.72
C LEU A 422 25.29 10.90 3.15
N SER A 423 25.04 9.79 3.84
CA SER A 423 24.06 8.79 3.41
C SER A 423 23.00 8.58 4.48
N VAL A 424 21.74 8.47 4.05
CA VAL A 424 20.58 8.24 4.93
C VAL A 424 19.96 6.89 4.60
N ALA A 425 19.83 6.05 5.63
CA ALA A 425 19.10 4.80 5.55
C ALA A 425 18.25 4.57 6.81
N ALA A 426 17.18 3.80 6.68
CA ALA A 426 16.31 3.42 7.79
C ALA A 426 16.12 1.90 7.85
N PRO A 427 15.90 1.30 9.03
CA PRO A 427 15.61 -0.12 9.18
C PRO A 427 14.16 -0.39 8.75
N PHE A 428 13.97 -0.94 7.55
CA PHE A 428 12.61 -1.27 7.06
C PHE A 428 11.99 -2.47 7.78
N ARG A 429 12.81 -3.44 8.19
CA ARG A 429 12.40 -4.62 8.96
C ARG A 429 13.00 -4.54 10.37
N GLY A 430 12.32 -3.84 11.26
CA GLY A 430 12.75 -3.59 12.64
C GLY A 430 11.77 -4.13 13.70
N GLY A 431 10.99 -5.16 13.39
CA GLY A 431 10.07 -5.81 14.33
C GLY A 431 8.71 -5.15 14.46
N ARG A 432 8.32 -4.22 13.58
CA ARG A 432 7.01 -3.55 13.66
C ARG A 432 5.84 -4.49 13.34
N ASN A 433 6.05 -5.42 12.41
CA ASN A 433 5.01 -6.30 11.87
C ASN A 433 5.06 -7.72 12.47
N GLY A 434 5.69 -7.89 13.61
CA GLY A 434 5.76 -9.16 14.33
C GLY A 434 7.19 -9.71 14.48
N ILE A 435 7.30 -10.85 15.18
CA ILE A 435 8.59 -11.48 15.49
C ILE A 435 9.41 -11.95 14.28
N ASN A 436 8.77 -12.03 13.11
CA ASN A 436 9.40 -12.39 11.84
C ASN A 436 9.80 -11.16 11.01
N ASP A 437 9.54 -9.94 11.50
CA ASP A 437 9.82 -8.70 10.80
C ASP A 437 11.23 -8.18 11.11
N PHE A 438 12.20 -9.07 10.95
CA PHE A 438 13.63 -8.77 11.09
C PHE A 438 14.40 -9.40 9.94
N THR A 439 15.43 -8.70 9.46
CA THR A 439 16.42 -9.25 8.54
C THR A 439 17.48 -10.00 9.32
N TYR A 440 17.84 -11.20 8.84
CA TYR A 440 19.01 -11.93 9.28
C TYR A 440 19.65 -12.69 8.11
N VAL A 441 20.87 -12.34 7.78
CA VAL A 441 21.70 -13.02 6.78
C VAL A 441 22.90 -13.61 7.49
N ALA A 442 22.98 -14.94 7.53
CA ALA A 442 24.11 -15.63 8.13
C ALA A 442 25.41 -15.36 7.35
N GLN A 443 26.56 -15.50 8.02
CA GLN A 443 27.85 -15.55 7.35
C GLN A 443 27.87 -16.62 6.26
N GLY A 444 28.37 -16.28 5.07
CA GLY A 444 28.42 -17.17 3.91
C GLY A 444 28.06 -16.49 2.62
N ASP A 445 27.44 -17.21 1.71
CA ASP A 445 26.96 -16.66 0.44
C ASP A 445 25.76 -15.73 0.67
N ILE A 446 25.75 -14.60 -0.05
CA ILE A 446 24.66 -13.63 -0.03
C ILE A 446 23.99 -13.62 -1.41
N SER A 447 22.66 -13.58 -1.43
CA SER A 447 21.86 -13.66 -2.63
C SER A 447 20.97 -12.42 -2.83
N LEU A 448 20.29 -12.35 -3.98
CA LEU A 448 19.32 -11.30 -4.25
C LEU A 448 18.15 -11.33 -3.25
N ARG A 449 17.77 -12.51 -2.75
CA ARG A 449 16.76 -12.66 -1.66
C ARG A 449 17.18 -11.85 -0.43
N ASN A 450 18.45 -11.92 -0.06
CA ASN A 450 18.97 -11.19 1.09
C ASN A 450 18.95 -9.68 0.87
N VAL A 451 19.27 -9.20 -0.34
CA VAL A 451 19.14 -7.77 -0.69
C VAL A 451 17.69 -7.31 -0.64
N SER A 452 16.78 -8.12 -1.17
CA SER A 452 15.35 -7.81 -1.15
C SER A 452 14.78 -7.80 0.28
N ASP A 453 15.32 -8.63 1.18
CA ASP A 453 14.97 -8.63 2.61
C ASP A 453 15.54 -7.40 3.34
N LEU A 454 16.72 -6.93 2.97
CA LEU A 454 17.32 -5.70 3.51
C LEU A 454 16.58 -4.45 3.07
N TYR A 455 16.12 -4.42 1.82
CA TYR A 455 15.48 -3.25 1.22
C TYR A 455 14.21 -3.64 0.47
N ILE A 456 13.09 -3.65 1.19
CA ILE A 456 11.81 -4.23 0.72
C ILE A 456 11.04 -3.35 -0.29
N TYR A 457 11.42 -2.07 -0.45
CA TYR A 457 10.73 -1.14 -1.35
C TYR A 457 11.50 -0.92 -2.66
N PRO A 458 10.84 -0.75 -3.82
CA PRO A 458 11.49 -0.43 -5.09
C PRO A 458 11.80 1.07 -5.20
N ASN A 459 12.37 1.64 -4.13
CA ASN A 459 12.75 3.04 -4.11
C ASN A 459 13.99 3.28 -4.96
N THR A 460 14.04 4.43 -5.65
CA THR A 460 15.25 4.89 -6.33
C THR A 460 16.07 5.79 -5.45
N LEU A 461 17.37 5.85 -5.74
CA LEU A 461 18.29 6.75 -5.09
C LEU A 461 18.06 8.19 -5.56
N GLN A 462 18.06 9.13 -4.61
CA GLN A 462 18.07 10.57 -4.88
C GLN A 462 19.10 11.27 -4.02
N VAL A 463 19.61 12.41 -4.52
CA VAL A 463 20.54 13.24 -3.79
C VAL A 463 19.89 14.60 -3.54
N VAL A 464 19.89 15.02 -2.27
CA VAL A 464 19.40 16.33 -1.85
C VAL A 464 20.57 17.21 -1.38
N GLU A 465 20.52 18.52 -1.67
CA GLU A 465 21.45 19.51 -1.13
C GLU A 465 20.88 20.09 0.16
N VAL A 466 21.60 19.96 1.27
CA VAL A 466 21.21 20.51 2.58
C VAL A 466 22.38 21.18 3.27
N ASN A 467 22.11 21.92 4.34
CA ASN A 467 23.15 22.43 5.23
C ASN A 467 23.19 21.69 6.56
N GLY A 468 24.23 21.94 7.38
CA GLY A 468 24.40 21.26 8.66
C GLY A 468 23.26 21.54 9.65
N ALA A 469 22.58 22.68 9.56
CA ALA A 469 21.40 22.94 10.38
C ALA A 469 20.24 21.99 10.02
N THR A 470 20.02 21.77 8.73
CA THR A 470 19.01 20.79 8.24
C THR A 470 19.37 19.36 8.64
N VAL A 471 20.65 18.96 8.56
CA VAL A 471 21.12 17.65 9.04
C VAL A 471 20.74 17.46 10.51
N LYS A 472 20.95 18.46 11.37
CA LYS A 472 20.57 18.40 12.77
C LYS A 472 19.06 18.24 12.96
N GLU A 473 18.26 19.04 12.28
CA GLU A 473 16.79 18.95 12.39
C GLU A 473 16.24 17.62 11.84
N TRP A 474 16.86 17.05 10.81
CA TRP A 474 16.55 15.73 10.30
C TRP A 474 16.74 14.65 11.39
N LEU A 475 17.89 14.66 12.06
CA LEU A 475 18.19 13.74 13.17
C LEU A 475 17.27 13.96 14.38
N GLU A 476 16.91 15.22 14.70
CA GLU A 476 15.94 15.53 15.78
C GLU A 476 14.55 14.96 15.47
N MET A 477 14.12 14.99 14.21
CA MET A 477 12.87 14.36 13.77
C MET A 477 12.95 12.84 13.87
N SER A 478 14.02 12.25 13.37
CA SER A 478 14.30 10.80 13.44
C SER A 478 14.30 10.29 14.89
N ALA A 479 14.86 11.06 15.83
CA ALA A 479 14.88 10.73 17.26
C ALA A 479 13.48 10.68 17.91
N GLY A 480 12.40 11.05 17.19
CA GLY A 480 11.01 10.77 17.57
C GLY A 480 10.68 9.29 17.75
N GLN A 481 11.54 8.40 17.23
CA GLN A 481 11.51 6.94 17.41
C GLN A 481 11.51 6.51 18.88
N PHE A 482 12.00 7.35 19.81
CA PHE A 482 12.17 6.97 21.20
C PHE A 482 11.13 7.63 22.10
N ASN A 483 10.66 6.88 23.10
CA ASN A 483 9.94 7.46 24.23
C ASN A 483 10.89 8.31 25.08
N ARG A 484 10.36 9.30 25.78
CA ARG A 484 11.14 10.04 26.77
C ARG A 484 11.34 9.16 28.01
N ILE A 485 12.59 9.03 28.44
CA ILE A 485 12.96 8.31 29.68
C ILE A 485 13.07 9.31 30.81
N ASP A 486 12.29 9.10 31.86
CA ASP A 486 12.36 9.86 33.11
C ASP A 486 13.34 9.19 34.07
N THR A 487 14.48 9.80 34.28
CA THR A 487 15.53 9.26 35.17
C THR A 487 15.15 9.26 36.67
N ALA A 488 14.10 9.96 37.04
CA ALA A 488 13.57 9.94 38.41
C ALA A 488 12.49 8.86 38.63
N GLN A 489 11.95 8.29 37.58
CA GLN A 489 10.94 7.25 37.65
C GLN A 489 11.56 5.90 37.99
N SER A 490 10.99 5.21 38.98
CA SER A 490 11.31 3.83 39.29
C SER A 490 10.47 2.85 38.42
N GLY A 491 11.04 1.68 38.12
CA GLY A 491 10.40 0.62 37.33
C GLY A 491 10.75 0.66 35.85
N VAL A 492 10.10 -0.23 35.09
CA VAL A 492 10.39 -0.43 33.68
C VAL A 492 9.86 0.72 32.85
N GLN A 493 10.69 1.24 31.95
CA GLN A 493 10.33 2.20 30.92
C GLN A 493 10.64 1.63 29.53
N TRP A 494 9.70 1.76 28.61
CA TRP A 494 9.86 1.23 27.25
C TRP A 494 10.52 2.25 26.33
N LEU A 495 11.58 1.82 25.64
CA LEU A 495 12.42 2.71 24.83
C LEU A 495 11.75 3.15 23.55
N VAL A 496 11.17 2.19 22.81
CA VAL A 496 10.68 2.42 21.44
C VAL A 496 9.28 3.05 21.49
N ASN A 497 9.09 4.11 20.72
CA ASN A 497 7.78 4.72 20.47
C ASN A 497 7.10 3.95 19.32
N GLU A 498 6.24 3.00 19.67
CA GLU A 498 5.53 2.14 18.70
C GLU A 498 4.61 2.90 17.72
N SER A 499 4.27 4.16 18.05
CA SER A 499 3.49 5.01 17.14
C SER A 499 4.32 5.65 16.04
N PHE A 500 5.66 5.68 16.18
CA PHE A 500 6.58 6.24 15.19
C PHE A 500 6.92 5.15 14.15
N PRO A 501 6.75 5.40 12.84
CA PRO A 501 7.07 4.41 11.82
C PRO A 501 8.57 4.08 11.77
N THR A 502 8.94 2.81 11.76
CA THR A 502 10.35 2.38 11.71
C THR A 502 11.09 2.89 10.47
N TYR A 503 10.40 2.99 9.33
CA TYR A 503 10.94 3.56 8.09
C TYR A 503 11.16 5.08 8.14
N ASN A 504 10.76 5.75 9.22
CA ASN A 504 11.08 7.15 9.52
C ASN A 504 12.22 7.29 10.54
N PHE A 505 12.79 6.17 11.03
CA PHE A 505 13.99 6.21 11.85
C PHE A 505 15.24 6.28 10.95
N ASP A 506 15.45 7.44 10.35
CA ASP A 506 16.60 7.69 9.50
C ASP A 506 17.89 7.80 10.32
N VAL A 507 18.88 7.01 9.95
CA VAL A 507 20.26 7.12 10.43
C VAL A 507 21.07 7.85 9.36
N ILE A 508 21.87 8.85 9.76
CA ILE A 508 22.73 9.59 8.84
C ILE A 508 24.18 9.14 9.02
N ASP A 509 24.69 8.42 8.03
CA ASP A 509 26.10 8.03 7.96
C ASP A 509 26.97 9.19 7.44
N GLY A 510 28.21 9.27 7.93
CA GLY A 510 29.17 10.35 7.62
C GLY A 510 29.24 11.44 8.69
N VAL A 511 28.34 11.46 9.67
CA VAL A 511 28.39 12.29 10.88
C VAL A 511 28.39 11.43 12.13
N ASN A 512 28.93 11.93 13.26
CA ASN A 512 28.85 11.24 14.55
C ASN A 512 27.94 12.04 15.50
N TYR A 513 27.10 11.33 16.29
CA TYR A 513 26.18 11.96 17.23
C TYR A 513 25.72 11.04 18.37
N GLU A 514 25.21 11.66 19.41
CA GLU A 514 24.55 10.98 20.53
C GLU A 514 23.07 11.34 20.58
N VAL A 515 22.22 10.38 20.99
CA VAL A 515 20.79 10.57 21.20
C VAL A 515 20.47 10.60 22.68
N ASP A 516 20.10 11.76 23.23
CA ASP A 516 19.68 11.95 24.62
C ASP A 516 18.17 11.68 24.76
N ILE A 517 17.82 10.47 25.13
CA ILE A 517 16.43 10.01 25.30
C ILE A 517 15.76 10.56 26.58
N THR A 518 16.47 11.30 27.44
CA THR A 518 15.86 12.00 28.60
C THR A 518 15.18 13.29 28.20
N GLN A 519 15.51 13.83 27.01
CA GLN A 519 14.91 15.03 26.44
C GLN A 519 13.55 14.71 25.77
N PRO A 520 12.60 15.68 25.76
CA PRO A 520 11.39 15.52 24.96
C PRO A 520 11.70 15.46 23.46
N ALA A 521 10.87 14.76 22.68
CA ALA A 521 10.94 14.79 21.23
C ALA A 521 10.64 16.21 20.72
N ARG A 522 11.43 16.70 19.74
CA ARG A 522 11.23 18.02 19.14
C ARG A 522 10.04 18.03 18.17
N TYR A 523 9.84 16.96 17.44
CA TYR A 523 8.82 16.82 16.43
C TYR A 523 7.82 15.71 16.76
N SER A 524 6.58 15.86 16.32
CA SER A 524 5.62 14.77 16.23
C SER A 524 5.96 13.86 15.04
N LYS A 525 5.34 12.69 14.95
CA LYS A 525 5.50 11.78 13.81
C LYS A 525 4.98 12.36 12.48
N GLU A 526 4.16 13.40 12.53
CA GLU A 526 3.67 14.17 11.38
C GLU A 526 4.55 15.37 11.03
N GLY A 527 5.73 15.52 11.64
CA GLY A 527 6.69 16.59 11.35
C GLY A 527 6.38 17.95 12.03
N ALA A 528 5.32 18.03 12.83
CA ALA A 528 5.02 19.26 13.56
C ALA A 528 5.98 19.45 14.75
N ARG A 529 6.53 20.66 14.91
CA ARG A 529 7.35 20.99 16.09
C ARG A 529 6.47 21.06 17.33
N VAL A 530 6.71 20.17 18.29
CA VAL A 530 5.91 20.03 19.52
C VAL A 530 6.66 20.45 20.79
N SER A 531 7.99 20.63 20.72
CA SER A 531 8.80 21.08 21.83
C SER A 531 10.11 21.75 21.38
N ASP A 532 10.86 22.32 22.33
CA ASP A 532 12.24 22.79 22.15
C ASP A 532 13.28 21.75 22.61
N GLY A 533 12.90 20.49 22.70
CA GLY A 533 13.78 19.37 23.05
C GLY A 533 15.02 19.31 22.13
N GLN A 534 16.12 18.84 22.69
CA GLN A 534 17.38 18.64 21.95
C GLN A 534 17.90 17.24 22.28
N ARG A 535 17.45 16.27 21.50
CA ARG A 535 17.88 14.88 21.64
C ARG A 535 19.24 14.63 21.00
N ILE A 536 19.58 15.39 19.97
CA ILE A 536 20.85 15.22 19.24
C ILE A 536 21.93 16.09 19.86
N SER A 537 22.96 15.43 20.37
CA SER A 537 24.12 16.05 21.01
C SER A 537 25.43 15.48 20.42
N GLY A 538 26.56 16.15 20.66
CA GLY A 538 27.85 15.70 20.16
C GLY A 538 27.94 15.59 18.63
N LEU A 539 27.09 16.30 17.87
CA LEU A 539 27.03 16.21 16.42
C LEU A 539 28.30 16.77 15.79
N THR A 540 29.08 15.87 15.14
CA THR A 540 30.37 16.20 14.52
C THR A 540 30.46 15.67 13.09
N PHE A 541 31.24 16.39 12.27
CA PHE A 541 31.70 15.94 10.97
C PHE A 541 33.24 15.99 10.92
N ASN A 542 33.88 14.88 10.50
CA ASN A 542 35.34 14.74 10.50
C ASN A 542 35.98 15.09 11.87
N GLY A 543 35.33 14.73 12.97
CA GLY A 543 35.78 14.96 14.35
C GLY A 543 35.67 16.41 14.83
N GLN A 544 35.09 17.33 14.05
CA GLN A 544 34.82 18.72 14.43
C GLN A 544 33.31 18.93 14.63
N PRO A 545 32.88 19.85 15.52
CA PRO A 545 31.48 20.22 15.63
C PRO A 545 30.91 20.57 14.25
N LEU A 546 29.72 20.05 13.91
CA LEU A 546 29.08 20.29 12.64
C LEU A 546 28.77 21.78 12.47
N ASP A 547 29.33 22.41 11.43
CA ASP A 547 28.99 23.79 11.08
C ASP A 547 27.56 23.86 10.51
N PRO A 548 26.63 24.60 11.13
CA PRO A 548 25.27 24.73 10.63
C PRO A 548 25.16 25.26 9.20
N ALA A 549 26.16 26.02 8.73
CA ALA A 549 26.17 26.62 7.40
C ALA A 549 26.84 25.73 6.34
N GLN A 550 27.59 24.72 6.75
CA GLN A 550 28.27 23.80 5.82
C GLN A 550 27.26 23.05 4.95
N LYS A 551 27.50 23.05 3.65
CA LYS A 551 26.68 22.32 2.69
C LYS A 551 27.13 20.87 2.54
N PHE A 552 26.15 20.02 2.30
CA PHE A 552 26.28 18.58 2.10
C PHE A 552 25.40 18.12 0.94
N TYR A 553 25.82 17.11 0.25
CA TYR A 553 24.95 16.22 -0.47
C TYR A 553 24.52 15.09 0.47
N VAL A 554 23.21 14.87 0.59
CA VAL A 554 22.67 13.74 1.36
C VAL A 554 21.97 12.80 0.40
N VAL A 555 22.46 11.56 0.39
CA VAL A 555 21.89 10.49 -0.42
C VAL A 555 20.79 9.81 0.36
N THR A 556 19.65 9.64 -0.26
CA THR A 556 18.46 9.03 0.31
C THR A 556 17.58 8.41 -0.78
N ASN A 557 16.38 7.98 -0.46
CA ASN A 557 15.46 7.44 -1.44
C ASN A 557 14.44 8.48 -1.93
N ASN A 558 13.79 8.20 -3.07
CA ASN A 558 12.78 9.08 -3.68
C ASN A 558 11.63 9.42 -2.74
N TYR A 559 11.16 8.49 -1.91
CA TYR A 559 10.10 8.76 -0.94
C TYR A 559 10.52 9.85 0.05
N ARG A 560 11.71 9.71 0.67
CA ARG A 560 12.23 10.69 1.63
C ARG A 560 12.54 12.03 0.97
N ALA A 561 13.27 12.03 -0.14
CA ALA A 561 13.66 13.24 -0.83
C ALA A 561 12.46 14.10 -1.28
N SER A 562 11.34 13.45 -1.64
CA SER A 562 10.11 14.13 -2.06
C SER A 562 9.19 14.59 -0.91
N GLY A 563 9.65 14.51 0.36
CA GLY A 563 8.89 14.99 1.53
C GLY A 563 8.19 13.88 2.33
N GLY A 564 8.38 12.62 1.98
CA GLY A 564 7.83 11.49 2.72
C GLY A 564 8.27 11.49 4.19
N GLY A 565 7.30 11.29 5.11
CA GLY A 565 7.53 11.34 6.56
C GLY A 565 7.67 12.75 7.15
N HIS A 566 7.49 13.81 6.32
CA HIS A 566 7.45 15.23 6.73
C HIS A 566 8.70 15.71 7.49
N PHE A 567 9.88 15.32 7.03
CA PHE A 567 11.14 15.75 7.63
C PHE A 567 11.41 17.23 7.38
N PRO A 568 11.86 17.98 8.41
CA PRO A 568 12.08 19.43 8.29
C PRO A 568 13.09 19.78 7.18
N GLY A 569 12.67 20.63 6.23
CA GLY A 569 13.51 21.08 5.12
C GLY A 569 13.72 20.05 4.01
N ILE A 570 12.96 18.94 4.02
CA ILE A 570 12.97 17.92 2.98
C ILE A 570 11.56 17.85 2.39
N ASP A 571 11.35 18.51 1.25
CA ASP A 571 10.05 18.70 0.62
C ASP A 571 10.08 18.56 -0.91
N GLY A 572 11.17 18.03 -1.44
CA GLY A 572 11.42 17.89 -2.88
C GLY A 572 12.10 19.09 -3.54
N SER A 573 12.10 20.27 -2.92
CA SER A 573 12.67 21.49 -3.52
C SER A 573 14.20 21.48 -3.57
N ASN A 574 14.83 20.66 -2.77
CA ASN A 574 16.30 20.55 -2.64
C ASN A 574 16.89 19.29 -3.32
N ILE A 575 16.13 18.59 -4.13
CA ILE A 575 16.63 17.47 -4.95
C ILE A 575 17.55 18.04 -6.03
N VAL A 576 18.79 17.54 -6.10
CA VAL A 576 19.80 17.93 -7.09
C VAL A 576 20.11 16.84 -8.10
N HIS A 577 19.76 15.57 -7.78
CA HIS A 577 19.90 14.43 -8.67
C HIS A 577 18.85 13.38 -8.37
N GLU A 578 18.21 12.86 -9.43
CA GLU A 578 17.30 11.73 -9.42
C GLU A 578 17.95 10.59 -10.20
N ASP A 579 18.33 9.53 -9.52
CA ASP A 579 18.98 8.38 -10.14
C ASP A 579 17.94 7.40 -10.70
N PRO A 580 18.15 6.82 -11.89
CA PRO A 580 17.23 5.85 -12.46
C PRO A 580 17.29 4.47 -11.78
N PHE A 581 18.39 4.18 -11.03
CA PHE A 581 18.57 2.88 -10.40
C PHE A 581 17.80 2.76 -9.09
N GLU A 582 17.23 1.59 -8.87
CA GLU A 582 16.66 1.27 -7.56
C GLU A 582 17.76 1.05 -6.52
N THR A 583 17.48 1.42 -5.28
CA THR A 583 18.42 1.22 -4.18
C THR A 583 18.83 -0.26 -4.02
N ARG A 584 17.90 -1.20 -4.31
CA ARG A 584 18.21 -2.65 -4.31
C ARG A 584 19.27 -3.02 -5.37
N GLU A 585 19.19 -2.46 -6.57
CA GLU A 585 20.18 -2.69 -7.62
C GLU A 585 21.54 -2.14 -7.21
N ILE A 586 21.57 -0.96 -6.60
CA ILE A 586 22.79 -0.34 -6.08
C ILE A 586 23.42 -1.20 -4.99
N ILE A 587 22.61 -1.73 -4.04
CA ILE A 587 23.08 -2.66 -3.02
C ILE A 587 23.64 -3.95 -3.65
N ALA A 588 22.95 -4.53 -4.62
CA ALA A 588 23.41 -5.73 -5.32
C ALA A 588 24.73 -5.49 -6.07
N GLN A 589 24.89 -4.34 -6.74
CA GLN A 589 26.13 -3.94 -7.41
C GLN A 589 27.27 -3.72 -6.39
N TYR A 590 26.98 -3.06 -5.27
CA TYR A 590 27.93 -2.88 -4.18
C TYR A 590 28.44 -4.23 -3.65
N LEU A 591 27.54 -5.16 -3.35
CA LEU A 591 27.90 -6.51 -2.86
C LEU A 591 28.75 -7.27 -3.87
N LYS A 592 28.42 -7.21 -5.16
CA LYS A 592 29.22 -7.80 -6.25
C LYS A 592 30.62 -7.18 -6.31
N SER A 593 30.73 -5.85 -6.19
CA SER A 593 32.02 -5.14 -6.21
C SER A 593 32.90 -5.49 -4.99
N GLN A 594 32.30 -5.53 -3.80
CA GLN A 594 33.01 -5.91 -2.56
C GLN A 594 33.50 -7.36 -2.61
N SER A 595 32.67 -8.27 -3.14
CA SER A 595 33.04 -9.68 -3.30
C SER A 595 34.13 -9.89 -4.36
N ALA A 596 34.11 -9.11 -5.44
CA ALA A 596 35.18 -9.13 -6.45
C ALA A 596 36.53 -8.63 -5.87
N ALA A 597 36.48 -7.56 -5.04
CA ALA A 597 37.65 -7.03 -4.37
C ALA A 597 38.17 -7.98 -3.24
N ASN A 598 37.26 -8.74 -2.62
CA ASN A 598 37.54 -9.63 -1.50
C ASN A 598 36.99 -11.04 -1.77
N PRO A 599 37.67 -11.89 -2.57
CA PRO A 599 37.15 -13.22 -2.93
C PRO A 599 36.93 -14.17 -1.74
N ALA A 600 37.58 -13.93 -0.60
CA ALA A 600 37.33 -14.66 0.65
C ALA A 600 36.04 -14.22 1.37
N GLY A 601 35.42 -13.16 0.92
CA GLY A 601 34.29 -12.47 1.51
C GLY A 601 34.67 -11.15 2.18
N PHE A 602 33.75 -10.24 2.28
CA PHE A 602 33.90 -8.98 3.04
C PHE A 602 33.12 -9.04 4.35
N SER A 603 33.50 -8.20 5.32
CA SER A 603 32.81 -8.12 6.61
C SER A 603 31.91 -6.87 6.63
N PRO A 604 30.59 -7.00 6.47
CA PRO A 604 29.69 -5.91 6.76
C PRO A 604 29.70 -5.63 8.27
N ALA A 605 29.95 -4.38 8.66
CA ALA A 605 30.00 -3.98 10.06
C ALA A 605 29.49 -2.57 10.21
N ALA A 606 28.76 -2.30 11.30
CA ALA A 606 28.41 -0.96 11.72
C ALA A 606 29.68 -0.15 12.06
N ASN A 607 29.68 1.14 11.72
CA ASN A 607 30.82 2.02 12.00
C ASN A 607 30.72 2.73 13.37
N ASN A 608 29.60 2.52 14.09
CA ASN A 608 29.30 3.08 15.40
C ASN A 608 29.28 4.62 15.40
N ASN A 609 28.76 5.21 14.35
CA ASN A 609 28.69 6.66 14.20
C ASN A 609 27.63 7.32 15.09
N TRP A 610 26.72 6.54 15.66
CA TRP A 610 25.76 7.04 16.63
C TRP A 610 25.55 6.07 17.79
N HIS A 611 25.13 6.62 18.93
CA HIS A 611 24.76 5.83 20.11
C HIS A 611 23.81 6.64 21.02
N MET A 612 23.13 5.94 21.91
CA MET A 612 22.36 6.58 22.96
C MET A 612 23.31 7.16 24.03
N LYS A 613 22.98 8.35 24.51
CA LYS A 613 23.67 8.93 25.65
C LYS A 613 23.46 8.07 26.90
N ALA A 614 24.55 7.85 27.64
CA ALA A 614 24.52 7.06 28.86
C ALA A 614 23.47 7.56 29.86
N LEU A 615 22.73 6.63 30.46
CA LEU A 615 21.73 6.89 31.49
C LEU A 615 22.32 6.75 32.88
N PRO A 616 21.77 7.44 33.90
CA PRO A 616 22.16 7.22 35.29
C PRO A 616 21.92 5.78 35.74
N ALA A 617 22.76 5.29 36.66
CA ALA A 617 22.62 3.95 37.22
C ALA A 617 21.25 3.73 37.86
N GLY A 618 20.65 2.56 37.61
CA GLY A 618 19.38 2.15 38.20
C GLY A 618 18.12 2.50 37.39
N VAL A 619 18.24 3.18 36.24
CA VAL A 619 17.14 3.35 35.31
C VAL A 619 16.91 2.05 34.52
N ASP A 620 15.70 1.48 34.58
CA ASP A 620 15.36 0.23 33.89
C ASP A 620 14.67 0.55 32.56
N VAL A 621 15.42 0.52 31.45
CA VAL A 621 14.93 0.77 30.11
C VAL A 621 14.91 -0.52 29.30
N ARG A 622 13.78 -0.84 28.69
CA ARG A 622 13.59 -2.07 27.93
C ARG A 622 13.03 -1.83 26.54
N LEU A 623 13.24 -2.82 25.67
CA LEU A 623 12.72 -2.85 24.31
C LEU A 623 12.29 -4.27 23.93
N TYR A 624 11.45 -4.35 22.90
CA TYR A 624 11.09 -5.61 22.25
C TYR A 624 11.97 -5.84 21.04
N SER A 625 12.40 -7.11 20.83
CA SER A 625 13.10 -7.53 19.63
C SER A 625 12.86 -9.02 19.36
N SER A 626 13.62 -9.59 18.40
CA SER A 626 13.51 -10.98 18.01
C SER A 626 13.81 -11.94 19.18
N PRO A 627 13.04 -13.01 19.33
CA PRO A 627 13.30 -14.08 20.32
C PRO A 627 14.35 -15.09 19.87
N SER A 628 14.90 -14.96 18.65
CA SER A 628 15.81 -15.95 18.06
C SER A 628 17.11 -16.08 18.86
N ASP A 629 17.77 -17.22 18.72
CA ASP A 629 19.06 -17.45 19.40
C ASP A 629 20.16 -16.60 18.78
N GLU A 630 20.06 -16.29 17.49
CA GLU A 630 20.95 -15.36 16.80
C GLU A 630 20.83 -13.95 17.38
N ALA A 631 19.62 -13.45 17.61
CA ALA A 631 19.42 -12.13 18.23
C ALA A 631 20.01 -12.09 19.63
N LYS A 632 19.80 -13.12 20.45
CA LYS A 632 20.40 -13.22 21.79
C LYS A 632 21.91 -13.22 21.75
N ALA A 633 22.52 -13.93 20.78
CA ALA A 633 23.96 -13.98 20.59
C ALA A 633 24.56 -12.65 20.09
N LEU A 634 23.79 -11.87 19.32
CA LEU A 634 24.21 -10.62 18.68
C LEU A 634 23.81 -9.36 19.47
N ALA A 635 23.20 -9.51 20.66
CA ALA A 635 22.78 -8.39 21.50
C ALA A 635 23.92 -7.45 21.94
N GLY A 636 25.17 -7.92 21.86
CA GLY A 636 26.36 -7.13 22.22
C GLY A 636 26.49 -6.87 23.73
N ALA A 637 27.30 -5.86 24.06
CA ALA A 637 27.57 -5.49 25.44
C ALA A 637 26.56 -4.52 26.03
N ASP A 638 25.74 -3.87 25.19
CA ASP A 638 24.84 -2.80 25.60
C ASP A 638 23.39 -3.28 25.85
N LEU A 639 23.10 -4.54 25.52
CA LEU A 639 21.76 -5.13 25.65
C LEU A 639 21.80 -6.47 26.40
N GLU A 640 20.89 -6.65 27.34
CA GLU A 640 20.74 -7.87 28.13
C GLU A 640 19.38 -8.51 27.87
N TYR A 641 19.36 -9.74 27.37
CA TYR A 641 18.13 -10.52 27.24
C TYR A 641 17.50 -10.77 28.61
N GLN A 642 16.21 -10.53 28.73
CA GLN A 642 15.44 -10.69 29.98
C GLN A 642 14.51 -11.91 29.91
N SER A 643 13.64 -11.96 28.91
CA SER A 643 12.61 -13.00 28.76
C SER A 643 12.02 -12.97 27.35
N THR A 644 11.26 -14.01 26.98
CA THR A 644 10.40 -14.03 25.80
C THR A 644 8.92 -14.06 26.24
N LEU A 645 8.10 -13.24 25.64
CA LEU A 645 6.66 -13.21 25.90
C LEU A 645 5.98 -14.44 25.28
N PRO A 646 4.87 -14.92 25.86
CA PRO A 646 4.13 -16.02 25.29
C PRO A 646 3.48 -15.61 23.94
N MET A 647 3.20 -16.61 23.10
CA MET A 647 2.59 -16.39 21.77
C MET A 647 1.14 -15.88 21.82
N ASP A 648 0.50 -15.99 22.97
CA ASP A 648 -0.86 -15.47 23.25
C ASP A 648 -0.84 -14.12 23.99
N ASP A 649 0.33 -13.48 24.11
CA ASP A 649 0.40 -12.10 24.61
C ASP A 649 -0.45 -11.18 23.72
N ALA A 650 -1.29 -10.35 24.35
CA ALA A 650 -2.29 -9.55 23.65
C ALA A 650 -1.70 -8.44 22.77
N LYS A 651 -0.46 -8.03 23.03
CA LYS A 651 0.15 -6.86 22.41
C LYS A 651 1.42 -7.19 21.62
N HIS A 652 2.26 -8.04 22.20
CA HIS A 652 3.57 -8.39 21.66
C HIS A 652 3.80 -9.91 21.67
N PRO A 653 2.95 -10.69 20.94
CA PRO A 653 3.02 -12.14 20.96
C PRO A 653 4.40 -12.65 20.53
N GLY A 654 5.06 -13.38 21.42
CA GLY A 654 6.33 -14.06 21.16
C GLY A 654 7.58 -13.19 21.12
N TYR A 655 7.49 -11.87 21.32
CA TYR A 655 8.70 -11.02 21.32
C TYR A 655 9.60 -11.31 22.53
N ALA A 656 10.90 -11.16 22.32
CA ALA A 656 11.87 -11.09 23.41
C ALA A 656 11.98 -9.68 23.98
N ILE A 657 12.17 -9.61 25.28
CA ILE A 657 12.45 -8.37 26.02
C ILE A 657 13.95 -8.29 26.26
N TYR A 658 14.53 -7.17 25.87
CA TYR A 658 15.92 -6.81 26.16
C TYR A 658 15.96 -5.56 27.03
N ARG A 659 16.96 -5.51 27.90
CA ARG A 659 17.24 -4.37 28.76
C ARG A 659 18.47 -3.63 28.25
N LEU A 660 18.37 -2.30 28.15
CA LEU A 660 19.52 -1.45 27.85
C LEU A 660 20.41 -1.35 29.10
N ILE A 661 21.67 -1.78 28.99
CA ILE A 661 22.62 -1.81 30.12
C ILE A 661 23.74 -0.78 30.01
N ARG A 662 23.83 -0.06 28.88
CA ARG A 662 24.81 1.03 28.72
C ARG A 662 24.50 2.14 29.73
N GLN A 663 25.40 2.29 30.71
CA GLN A 663 25.30 3.30 31.76
C GLN A 663 26.43 4.31 31.62
#